data_9bccb8f8dfc4ffeeecdbdc41026a1f33
#
_entry.id   9bccb8f8dfc4ffeeecdbdc41026a1f33
#
_cell.length_a   1.000
_cell.length_b   1.000
_cell.length_c   1.000
_cell.angle_alpha   90.00
_cell.angle_beta   90.00
_cell.angle_gamma   90.00
#
_symmetry.space_group_name_H-M   'P 1'
#
loop_
_entity.id
_entity.type
_entity.pdbx_description
1 polymer ?
#
loop_
_entity_poly.entity_id
_entity_poly.type
_entity_poly.pdbx_seq_one_letter_code
_entity_poly.pdbx_strand_id
1 'polypeptide(L)'
;MTHKKYDLKKDERYLRLLAKSFPNIADATTEIINLEAIAHLPKGTEHFLADIHGEYQAFQHVLKNASGNIKRKVNELFGERLRNVEKQELCTLIYYPEQKLELVKREEKDIKDWYHIIIHRLIEVCRDVSSKYTRSKVRKSLPADFSYIIQELLHEHADDKDKTDYVSAIIKTIISTGRADDFIIAICEVIQRLVIDQLHILGDMYDRGPGAHIVMDTLKNYHNWDVTWGNHDILWMGACAGNNACICNVIRIALRYANMATIEDGYGINLIQLATFAMDVYGNDPCKEFIPKVSKDNPLDERSKTLTAQMHKAISVLQFKIESQMISRHPLWKMDNRRLLKEIDYKKGTIIINGVEYKMRSCNFPTIDPKNPEKLTEAEQALIDRLQQSFTGSEKLRSHIRSLLRHGCMYNIFNHNLLYHASIPLTKEGKLKEVEITPNLKLKGKELLYQIDMKIRAAFQTNNEIQTKEEHQDAVDFFLFLWCGPDSPLFDKAKMATFERYFIDEKETHREEKGYYFTMRDNEEIVDMILDEFEVPLPNRHIINGHMPVHVVKGENPIKANGKLMVIDGGFSQAYHKETGIAGYTLVYHSRGFQLVQHEPFTSTEDAIKRGTDIVSTTQIVEMNQQRLRVEDTDKGIELRLQIEALKELLYAYRCGFLTEHERKMPPKK
;
A
#
# COMPACT_ATOMS: atom_id res chain seq x y z
N MET A 1 -27.93 30.83 22.91
CA MET A 1 -26.52 30.75 22.53
C MET A 1 -25.69 31.15 23.71
N THR A 2 -25.16 30.21 24.48
CA THR A 2 -24.25 30.45 25.60
C THR A 2 -22.97 31.10 25.02
N HIS A 3 -22.69 32.34 25.44
CA HIS A 3 -21.47 33.07 25.07
C HIS A 3 -20.24 32.33 25.61
N LYS A 4 -19.60 31.52 24.77
CA LYS A 4 -18.26 31.00 25.01
C LYS A 4 -17.32 32.23 25.08
N LYS A 5 -16.81 32.54 26.24
CA LYS A 5 -15.94 33.71 26.43
C LYS A 5 -14.55 33.31 25.93
N TYR A 6 -14.16 33.80 24.74
CA TYR A 6 -12.84 33.54 24.18
C TYR A 6 -11.77 34.33 24.99
N ASP A 7 -10.62 33.71 25.27
CA ASP A 7 -9.47 34.35 25.87
C ASP A 7 -8.53 34.92 24.80
N LEU A 8 -8.93 36.02 24.18
CA LEU A 8 -8.23 36.63 23.06
C LEU A 8 -6.76 36.97 23.32
N LYS A 9 -6.37 37.21 24.60
CA LYS A 9 -4.97 37.48 24.93
C LYS A 9 -4.08 36.23 24.86
N LYS A 10 -4.63 35.09 25.24
CA LYS A 10 -3.93 33.81 25.17
C LYS A 10 -3.62 33.44 23.72
N ASP A 11 -4.55 33.69 22.82
CA ASP A 11 -4.48 33.25 21.41
C ASP A 11 -4.12 34.38 20.44
N GLU A 12 -3.70 35.57 20.97
CA GLU A 12 -3.42 36.76 20.15
C GLU A 12 -2.44 36.49 19.01
N ARG A 13 -1.33 35.77 19.23
CA ARG A 13 -0.35 35.48 18.19
C ARG A 13 -0.95 34.64 17.07
N TYR A 14 -1.77 33.65 17.42
CA TYR A 14 -2.46 32.80 16.46
C TYR A 14 -3.50 33.59 15.68
N LEU A 15 -4.32 34.39 16.35
CA LEU A 15 -5.33 35.23 15.72
C LEU A 15 -4.70 36.26 14.75
N ARG A 16 -3.58 36.86 15.11
CA ARG A 16 -2.82 37.75 14.20
C ARG A 16 -2.27 37.02 12.97
N LEU A 17 -1.89 35.75 13.08
CA LEU A 17 -1.48 34.93 11.93
C LEU A 17 -2.68 34.59 11.06
N LEU A 18 -3.79 34.20 11.66
CA LEU A 18 -5.05 33.86 10.94
C LEU A 18 -5.63 35.09 10.22
N ALA A 19 -5.55 36.27 10.82
CA ALA A 19 -5.96 37.54 10.23
C ALA A 19 -5.22 37.91 8.93
N LYS A 20 -4.03 37.37 8.69
CA LYS A 20 -3.32 37.55 7.41
C LYS A 20 -4.03 36.85 6.24
N SER A 21 -4.68 35.74 6.50
CA SER A 21 -5.44 34.97 5.51
C SER A 21 -6.89 35.45 5.40
N PHE A 22 -7.46 35.93 6.50
CA PHE A 22 -8.84 36.41 6.61
C PHE A 22 -8.85 37.80 7.22
N PRO A 23 -8.49 38.86 6.45
CA PRO A 23 -8.17 40.17 6.98
C PRO A 23 -9.38 40.99 7.47
N ASN A 24 -10.61 40.55 7.24
CA ASN A 24 -11.82 41.24 7.63
C ASN A 24 -12.97 40.28 7.97
N ILE A 25 -14.05 40.82 8.51
CA ILE A 25 -15.25 40.10 8.91
C ILE A 25 -15.89 39.36 7.71
N ALA A 26 -15.93 39.98 6.54
CA ALA A 26 -16.55 39.39 5.36
C ALA A 26 -15.79 38.12 4.90
N ASP A 27 -14.45 38.18 4.82
CA ASP A 27 -13.63 37.04 4.44
C ASP A 27 -13.75 35.91 5.46
N ALA A 28 -13.67 36.21 6.76
CA ALA A 28 -13.81 35.20 7.82
C ALA A 28 -15.21 34.55 7.81
N THR A 29 -16.27 35.34 7.64
CA THR A 29 -17.65 34.84 7.60
C THR A 29 -17.89 33.97 6.34
N THR A 30 -17.39 34.40 5.19
CA THR A 30 -17.50 33.63 3.93
C THR A 30 -16.84 32.26 4.07
N GLU A 31 -15.65 32.21 4.69
CA GLU A 31 -14.98 30.93 4.90
C GLU A 31 -15.70 30.05 5.92
N ILE A 32 -16.25 30.58 7.00
CA ILE A 32 -17.10 29.81 7.93
C ILE A 32 -18.26 29.16 7.18
N ILE A 33 -18.98 29.93 6.33
CA ILE A 33 -20.09 29.41 5.52
C ILE A 33 -19.62 28.31 4.58
N ASN A 34 -18.47 28.48 3.95
CA ASN A 34 -17.87 27.49 3.04
C ASN A 34 -17.53 26.20 3.78
N LEU A 35 -16.87 26.30 4.93
CA LEU A 35 -16.46 25.13 5.73
C LEU A 35 -17.68 24.37 6.30
N GLU A 36 -18.71 25.08 6.77
CA GLU A 36 -19.97 24.49 7.23
C GLU A 36 -20.68 23.77 6.06
N ALA A 37 -20.70 24.35 4.87
CA ALA A 37 -21.27 23.68 3.69
C ALA A 37 -20.51 22.41 3.31
N ILE A 38 -19.17 22.42 3.39
CA ILE A 38 -18.32 21.23 3.15
C ILE A 38 -18.62 20.14 4.17
N ALA A 39 -18.79 20.48 5.45
CA ALA A 39 -19.07 19.55 6.52
C ALA A 39 -20.37 18.74 6.25
N HIS A 40 -21.35 19.31 5.58
CA HIS A 40 -22.63 18.69 5.24
C HIS A 40 -22.61 17.80 3.99
N LEU A 41 -21.51 17.78 3.22
CA LEU A 41 -21.39 16.88 2.07
C LEU A 41 -21.29 15.43 2.51
N PRO A 42 -21.67 14.47 1.64
CA PRO A 42 -21.45 13.05 1.93
C PRO A 42 -19.97 12.75 2.15
N LYS A 43 -19.68 11.82 3.09
CA LYS A 43 -18.34 11.26 3.28
C LYS A 43 -17.77 10.75 1.95
N GLY A 44 -16.50 11.01 1.70
CA GLY A 44 -15.75 10.46 0.58
C GLY A 44 -15.66 8.94 0.60
N THR A 45 -15.21 8.36 -0.49
CA THR A 45 -15.06 6.90 -0.63
C THR A 45 -13.60 6.53 -0.37
N GLU A 46 -13.37 5.63 0.58
CA GLU A 46 -12.06 5.06 0.92
C GLU A 46 -11.97 3.63 0.39
N HIS A 47 -10.84 3.29 -0.20
CA HIS A 47 -10.52 1.92 -0.61
C HIS A 47 -9.34 1.41 0.20
N PHE A 48 -9.44 0.16 0.68
CA PHE A 48 -8.39 -0.52 1.42
C PHE A 48 -7.97 -1.75 0.62
N LEU A 49 -6.67 -1.89 0.41
CA LEU A 49 -6.03 -3.01 -0.28
C LEU A 49 -4.85 -3.50 0.55
N ALA A 50 -4.55 -4.78 0.51
CA ALA A 50 -3.42 -5.39 1.20
C ALA A 50 -2.70 -6.40 0.30
N ASP A 51 -1.43 -6.67 0.64
CA ASP A 51 -0.68 -7.83 0.12
C ASP A 51 -0.65 -7.91 -1.42
N ILE A 52 -0.33 -6.78 -2.07
CA ILE A 52 -0.32 -6.61 -3.53
C ILE A 52 0.80 -7.44 -4.16
N HIS A 53 1.94 -7.58 -3.48
CA HIS A 53 3.05 -8.45 -3.85
C HIS A 53 3.49 -8.33 -5.32
N GLY A 54 3.63 -7.12 -5.83
CA GLY A 54 4.11 -6.88 -7.18
C GLY A 54 3.19 -7.29 -8.33
N GLU A 55 1.94 -7.67 -8.06
CA GLU A 55 0.93 -8.03 -9.06
C GLU A 55 0.33 -6.77 -9.73
N TYR A 56 1.18 -6.06 -10.45
CA TYR A 56 0.88 -4.71 -10.94
C TYR A 56 -0.30 -4.63 -11.90
N GLN A 57 -0.53 -5.65 -12.76
CA GLN A 57 -1.62 -5.61 -13.74
C GLN A 57 -2.99 -5.65 -13.06
N ALA A 58 -3.18 -6.60 -12.14
CA ALA A 58 -4.41 -6.72 -11.37
C ALA A 58 -4.62 -5.48 -10.49
N PHE A 59 -3.57 -5.01 -9.81
CA PHE A 59 -3.61 -3.82 -8.99
C PHE A 59 -4.02 -2.57 -9.77
N GLN A 60 -3.35 -2.29 -10.90
CA GLN A 60 -3.69 -1.16 -11.76
C GLN A 60 -5.12 -1.23 -12.30
N HIS A 61 -5.58 -2.44 -12.67
CA HIS A 61 -6.95 -2.63 -13.14
C HIS A 61 -7.98 -2.34 -12.03
N VAL A 62 -7.74 -2.85 -10.81
CA VAL A 62 -8.59 -2.58 -9.63
C VAL A 62 -8.66 -1.08 -9.30
N LEU A 63 -7.55 -0.35 -9.45
CA LEU A 63 -7.57 1.12 -9.27
C LEU A 63 -8.37 1.80 -10.38
N LYS A 64 -8.14 1.42 -11.65
CA LYS A 64 -8.78 2.04 -12.82
C LYS A 64 -10.29 1.80 -12.89
N ASN A 65 -10.76 0.62 -12.48
CA ASN A 65 -12.18 0.30 -12.40
C ASN A 65 -12.81 0.69 -11.05
N ALA A 66 -11.99 1.23 -10.13
CA ALA A 66 -12.37 1.56 -8.76
C ALA A 66 -13.08 0.40 -8.06
N SER A 67 -12.48 -0.81 -8.14
CA SER A 67 -13.03 -2.05 -7.57
C SER A 67 -14.47 -2.33 -8.03
N GLY A 68 -14.78 -2.03 -9.29
CA GLY A 68 -16.10 -2.21 -9.89
C GLY A 68 -17.09 -1.05 -9.64
N ASN A 69 -16.71 -0.03 -8.87
CA ASN A 69 -17.61 1.09 -8.58
C ASN A 69 -17.96 1.92 -9.84
N ILE A 70 -17.05 2.08 -10.79
CA ILE A 70 -17.32 2.77 -12.05
C ILE A 70 -18.39 1.99 -12.85
N LYS A 71 -18.25 0.68 -12.98
CA LYS A 71 -19.22 -0.18 -13.67
C LYS A 71 -20.61 -0.10 -13.02
N ARG A 72 -20.65 -0.12 -11.68
CA ARG A 72 -21.91 0.05 -10.95
C ARG A 72 -22.56 1.38 -11.27
N LYS A 73 -21.82 2.49 -11.22
CA LYS A 73 -22.32 3.82 -11.54
C LYS A 73 -22.81 3.94 -12.98
N VAL A 74 -22.09 3.41 -13.95
CA VAL A 74 -22.49 3.35 -15.35
C VAL A 74 -23.81 2.57 -15.51
N ASN A 75 -23.95 1.44 -14.80
CA ASN A 75 -25.19 0.66 -14.83
C ASN A 75 -26.36 1.40 -14.18
N GLU A 76 -26.16 2.06 -13.04
CA GLU A 76 -27.18 2.85 -12.34
C GLU A 76 -27.61 4.06 -13.17
N LEU A 77 -26.67 4.77 -13.79
CA LEU A 77 -26.91 5.99 -14.54
C LEU A 77 -27.64 5.75 -15.85
N PHE A 78 -27.22 4.73 -16.60
CA PHE A 78 -27.77 4.47 -17.94
C PHE A 78 -28.90 3.45 -17.96
N GLY A 79 -28.99 2.57 -16.96
CA GLY A 79 -30.08 1.59 -16.86
C GLY A 79 -30.29 0.83 -18.16
N GLU A 80 -31.51 0.91 -18.72
CA GLU A 80 -31.87 0.31 -20.01
C GLU A 80 -31.61 1.23 -21.23
N ARG A 81 -31.17 2.48 -21.00
CA ARG A 81 -30.84 3.41 -22.10
C ARG A 81 -29.66 2.94 -22.96
N LEU A 82 -28.76 2.14 -22.37
CA LEU A 82 -27.63 1.52 -23.06
C LEU A 82 -27.68 0.01 -22.96
N ARG A 83 -27.33 -0.68 -24.05
CA ARG A 83 -27.12 -2.12 -24.07
C ARG A 83 -25.91 -2.48 -23.21
N ASN A 84 -25.86 -3.72 -22.70
CA ASN A 84 -24.76 -4.17 -21.85
C ASN A 84 -23.38 -4.07 -22.54
N VAL A 85 -23.32 -4.31 -23.84
CA VAL A 85 -22.08 -4.17 -24.63
C VAL A 85 -21.62 -2.71 -24.65
N GLU A 86 -22.51 -1.74 -24.86
CA GLU A 86 -22.16 -0.32 -24.87
C GLU A 86 -21.70 0.18 -23.49
N LYS A 87 -22.34 -0.30 -22.42
CA LYS A 87 -21.89 -0.02 -21.05
C LYS A 87 -20.50 -0.58 -20.77
N GLN A 88 -20.24 -1.80 -21.24
CA GLN A 88 -18.93 -2.46 -21.11
C GLN A 88 -17.84 -1.70 -21.88
N GLU A 89 -18.13 -1.28 -23.12
CA GLU A 89 -17.20 -0.49 -23.93
C GLU A 89 -16.90 0.87 -23.30
N LEU A 90 -17.93 1.54 -22.75
CA LEU A 90 -17.77 2.79 -22.01
C LEU A 90 -16.90 2.59 -20.77
N CYS A 91 -17.10 1.53 -20.01
CA CYS A 91 -16.25 1.18 -18.86
C CYS A 91 -14.81 0.93 -19.30
N THR A 92 -14.59 0.13 -20.34
CA THR A 92 -13.25 -0.14 -20.87
C THR A 92 -12.55 1.14 -21.33
N LEU A 93 -13.26 2.04 -21.96
CA LEU A 93 -12.73 3.36 -22.34
C LEU A 93 -12.34 4.19 -21.11
N ILE A 94 -13.17 4.20 -20.07
CA ILE A 94 -12.85 4.92 -18.84
C ILE A 94 -11.61 4.31 -18.17
N TYR A 95 -11.41 2.98 -18.19
CA TYR A 95 -10.27 2.31 -17.57
C TYR A 95 -8.98 2.49 -18.36
N TYR A 96 -9.04 2.42 -19.69
CA TYR A 96 -7.90 2.41 -20.60
C TYR A 96 -8.11 3.36 -21.79
N PRO A 97 -8.24 4.69 -21.55
CA PRO A 97 -8.67 5.62 -22.59
C PRO A 97 -7.72 5.66 -23.78
N GLU A 98 -6.43 5.74 -23.57
CA GLU A 98 -5.42 5.82 -24.66
C GLU A 98 -5.49 4.58 -25.57
N GLN A 99 -5.40 3.39 -24.98
CA GLN A 99 -5.36 2.14 -25.72
C GLN A 99 -6.69 1.83 -26.42
N LYS A 100 -7.82 2.13 -25.74
CA LYS A 100 -9.15 1.91 -26.34
C LYS A 100 -9.41 2.88 -27.50
N LEU A 101 -9.00 4.13 -27.40
CA LEU A 101 -9.07 5.09 -28.49
C LEU A 101 -8.31 4.65 -29.73
N GLU A 102 -7.10 4.09 -29.56
CA GLU A 102 -6.34 3.55 -30.70
C GLU A 102 -7.08 2.43 -31.43
N LEU A 103 -7.77 1.54 -30.70
CA LEU A 103 -8.58 0.48 -31.30
C LEU A 103 -9.78 1.05 -32.03
N VAL A 104 -10.54 1.92 -31.36
CA VAL A 104 -11.74 2.53 -31.93
C VAL A 104 -11.43 3.28 -33.23
N LYS A 105 -10.33 4.05 -33.29
CA LYS A 105 -9.91 4.75 -34.51
C LYS A 105 -9.62 3.81 -35.71
N ARG A 106 -9.29 2.56 -35.45
CA ARG A 106 -9.06 1.55 -36.51
C ARG A 106 -10.35 0.86 -36.96
N GLU A 107 -11.34 0.75 -36.08
CA GLU A 107 -12.55 -0.05 -36.29
C GLU A 107 -13.76 0.80 -36.67
N GLU A 108 -13.83 2.06 -36.15
CA GLU A 108 -14.99 2.93 -36.34
C GLU A 108 -14.97 3.64 -37.70
N LYS A 109 -16.10 3.54 -38.43
CA LYS A 109 -16.24 4.17 -39.75
C LYS A 109 -16.51 5.66 -39.69
N ASP A 110 -17.33 6.10 -38.71
CA ASP A 110 -17.64 7.50 -38.46
C ASP A 110 -17.14 7.90 -37.08
N ILE A 111 -15.86 8.18 -37.00
CA ILE A 111 -15.19 8.56 -35.76
C ILE A 111 -15.73 9.88 -35.19
N LYS A 112 -16.26 10.79 -36.03
CA LYS A 112 -16.78 12.08 -35.54
C LYS A 112 -18.09 11.92 -34.82
N ASP A 113 -19.00 11.11 -35.35
CA ASP A 113 -20.26 10.77 -34.70
C ASP A 113 -20.01 10.00 -33.40
N TRP A 114 -19.08 9.04 -33.41
CA TRP A 114 -18.66 8.29 -32.23
C TRP A 114 -18.13 9.25 -31.14
N TYR A 115 -17.23 10.19 -31.47
CA TYR A 115 -16.75 11.19 -30.52
C TYR A 115 -17.88 11.99 -29.90
N HIS A 116 -18.85 12.43 -30.72
CA HIS A 116 -19.97 13.17 -30.23
C HIS A 116 -20.79 12.42 -29.19
N ILE A 117 -21.12 11.17 -29.47
CA ILE A 117 -21.88 10.31 -28.56
C ILE A 117 -21.10 10.00 -27.28
N ILE A 118 -19.82 9.62 -27.40
CA ILE A 118 -19.04 9.16 -26.27
C ILE A 118 -18.70 10.31 -25.30
N ILE A 119 -18.40 11.51 -25.80
CA ILE A 119 -18.14 12.69 -24.97
C ILE A 119 -19.37 13.02 -24.13
N HIS A 120 -20.57 12.99 -24.69
CA HIS A 120 -21.80 13.20 -23.93
C HIS A 120 -21.96 12.17 -22.80
N ARG A 121 -21.73 10.87 -23.08
CA ARG A 121 -21.82 9.81 -22.08
C ARG A 121 -20.79 9.99 -20.96
N LEU A 122 -19.56 10.36 -21.30
CA LEU A 122 -18.49 10.62 -20.31
C LEU A 122 -18.81 11.84 -19.43
N ILE A 123 -19.41 12.89 -20.00
CA ILE A 123 -19.87 14.07 -19.24
C ILE A 123 -20.95 13.64 -18.22
N GLU A 124 -21.93 12.81 -18.62
CA GLU A 124 -22.96 12.30 -17.70
C GLU A 124 -22.34 11.51 -16.54
N VAL A 125 -21.38 10.59 -16.83
CA VAL A 125 -20.66 9.84 -15.78
C VAL A 125 -19.84 10.77 -14.88
N CYS A 126 -19.11 11.73 -15.46
CA CYS A 126 -18.29 12.66 -14.71
C CYS A 126 -19.15 13.55 -13.79
N ARG A 127 -20.33 13.98 -14.26
CA ARG A 127 -21.32 14.75 -13.47
C ARG A 127 -21.82 13.92 -12.28
N ASP A 128 -22.16 12.65 -12.48
CA ASP A 128 -22.61 11.76 -11.39
C ASP A 128 -21.51 11.58 -10.34
N VAL A 129 -20.28 11.24 -10.72
CA VAL A 129 -19.18 11.02 -9.76
C VAL A 129 -18.77 12.31 -9.05
N SER A 130 -18.92 13.49 -9.68
CA SER A 130 -18.57 14.78 -9.10
C SER A 130 -19.66 15.35 -8.17
N SER A 131 -20.87 14.84 -8.21
CA SER A 131 -22.04 15.37 -7.48
C SER A 131 -21.88 15.39 -5.95
N LYS A 132 -21.03 14.53 -5.41
CA LYS A 132 -20.74 14.45 -3.97
C LYS A 132 -19.67 15.45 -3.48
N TYR A 133 -19.11 16.29 -4.36
CA TYR A 133 -18.02 17.20 -4.05
C TYR A 133 -18.40 18.66 -4.23
N THR A 134 -17.60 19.55 -3.57
CA THR A 134 -17.69 20.98 -3.88
C THR A 134 -17.11 21.26 -5.26
N ARG A 135 -17.63 22.32 -5.91
CA ARG A 135 -17.09 22.82 -7.19
C ARG A 135 -15.58 23.10 -7.11
N SER A 136 -15.10 23.61 -5.96
CA SER A 136 -13.68 23.90 -5.73
C SER A 136 -12.83 22.61 -5.75
N LYS A 137 -13.31 21.53 -5.11
CA LYS A 137 -12.59 20.23 -5.13
C LYS A 137 -12.57 19.64 -6.53
N VAL A 138 -13.69 19.66 -7.23
CA VAL A 138 -13.77 19.20 -8.63
C VAL A 138 -12.80 20.00 -9.51
N ARG A 139 -12.82 21.34 -9.45
CA ARG A 139 -11.93 22.20 -10.22
C ARG A 139 -10.45 21.90 -10.00
N LYS A 140 -10.03 21.62 -8.74
CA LYS A 140 -8.65 21.25 -8.42
C LYS A 140 -8.24 19.88 -8.98
N SER A 141 -9.19 19.04 -9.32
CA SER A 141 -8.97 17.72 -9.91
C SER A 141 -8.92 17.74 -11.44
N LEU A 142 -9.32 18.87 -12.06
CA LEU A 142 -9.37 19.01 -13.50
C LEU A 142 -7.96 19.27 -14.09
N PRO A 143 -7.64 18.70 -15.27
CA PRO A 143 -6.42 19.00 -15.99
C PRO A 143 -6.42 20.46 -16.45
N ALA A 144 -5.25 21.12 -16.39
CA ALA A 144 -5.12 22.54 -16.67
C ALA A 144 -5.69 22.95 -18.03
N ASP A 145 -5.41 22.17 -19.07
CA ASP A 145 -5.79 22.46 -20.47
C ASP A 145 -7.30 22.45 -20.72
N PHE A 146 -8.04 21.63 -19.98
CA PHE A 146 -9.49 21.45 -20.16
C PHE A 146 -10.31 21.89 -18.94
N SER A 147 -9.68 22.49 -17.94
CA SER A 147 -10.34 22.80 -16.67
C SER A 147 -11.59 23.64 -16.84
N TYR A 148 -11.52 24.74 -17.64
CA TYR A 148 -12.66 25.59 -17.91
C TYR A 148 -13.77 24.84 -18.66
N ILE A 149 -13.40 24.14 -19.76
CA ILE A 149 -14.37 23.45 -20.63
C ILE A 149 -15.11 22.35 -19.88
N ILE A 150 -14.37 21.50 -19.11
CA ILE A 150 -14.99 20.43 -18.30
C ILE A 150 -15.91 21.05 -17.23
N GLN A 151 -15.49 22.13 -16.58
CA GLN A 151 -16.31 22.81 -15.58
C GLN A 151 -17.63 23.34 -16.17
N GLU A 152 -17.60 23.96 -17.36
CA GLU A 152 -18.79 24.39 -18.05
C GLU A 152 -19.73 23.20 -18.35
N LEU A 153 -19.20 22.15 -18.97
CA LEU A 153 -19.97 20.96 -19.35
C LEU A 153 -20.57 20.20 -18.15
N LEU A 154 -19.95 20.27 -16.98
CA LEU A 154 -20.46 19.65 -15.75
C LEU A 154 -21.63 20.43 -15.14
N HIS A 155 -21.70 21.75 -15.33
CA HIS A 155 -22.68 22.62 -14.66
C HIS A 155 -23.89 22.96 -15.49
N GLU A 156 -23.82 22.81 -16.82
CA GLU A 156 -24.95 23.03 -17.69
C GLU A 156 -25.91 21.83 -17.68
N HIS A 157 -27.19 22.10 -17.43
CA HIS A 157 -28.26 21.10 -17.43
C HIS A 157 -28.96 21.07 -18.79
N ALA A 158 -29.23 19.89 -19.31
CA ALA A 158 -29.85 19.68 -20.63
C ALA A 158 -31.37 20.01 -20.71
N ASP A 159 -31.96 20.59 -19.67
CA ASP A 159 -33.38 20.87 -19.58
C ASP A 159 -33.80 22.09 -20.39
N ASP A 160 -32.83 22.89 -20.86
CA ASP A 160 -33.04 24.08 -21.71
C ASP A 160 -32.45 23.82 -23.11
N LYS A 161 -33.24 24.11 -24.16
CA LYS A 161 -32.86 23.89 -25.55
C LYS A 161 -31.62 24.71 -25.95
N ASP A 162 -31.57 25.98 -25.52
CA ASP A 162 -30.44 26.88 -25.82
C ASP A 162 -29.14 26.35 -25.18
N LYS A 163 -29.22 25.74 -24.01
CA LYS A 163 -28.09 25.13 -23.32
C LYS A 163 -27.66 23.82 -23.96
N THR A 164 -28.58 23.03 -24.49
CA THR A 164 -28.27 21.81 -25.27
C THR A 164 -27.48 22.18 -26.53
N ASP A 165 -27.87 23.24 -27.21
CA ASP A 165 -27.19 23.77 -28.41
C ASP A 165 -25.79 24.29 -28.05
N TYR A 166 -25.63 24.95 -26.89
CA TYR A 166 -24.35 25.43 -26.38
C TYR A 166 -23.38 24.28 -26.08
N VAL A 167 -23.81 23.27 -25.35
CA VAL A 167 -23.02 22.06 -25.07
C VAL A 167 -22.61 21.35 -26.38
N SER A 168 -23.57 21.19 -27.32
CA SER A 168 -23.29 20.60 -28.63
C SER A 168 -22.27 21.40 -29.44
N ALA A 169 -22.30 22.73 -29.36
CA ALA A 169 -21.34 23.61 -30.04
C ALA A 169 -19.92 23.44 -29.45
N ILE A 170 -19.79 23.34 -28.14
CA ILE A 170 -18.51 23.08 -27.48
C ILE A 170 -17.95 21.75 -27.96
N ILE A 171 -18.74 20.67 -27.92
CA ILE A 171 -18.30 19.31 -28.31
C ILE A 171 -17.89 19.29 -29.78
N LYS A 172 -18.69 19.91 -30.68
CA LYS A 172 -18.35 20.04 -32.10
C LYS A 172 -17.03 20.78 -32.31
N THR A 173 -16.76 21.80 -31.50
CA THR A 173 -15.50 22.54 -31.55
C THR A 173 -14.33 21.73 -31.10
N ILE A 174 -14.45 20.95 -30.00
CA ILE A 174 -13.41 20.00 -29.54
C ILE A 174 -13.08 19.02 -30.66
N ILE A 175 -14.08 18.44 -31.31
CA ILE A 175 -13.90 17.48 -32.40
C ILE A 175 -13.27 18.15 -33.64
N SER A 176 -13.76 19.31 -34.06
CA SER A 176 -13.26 20.00 -35.26
C SER A 176 -11.85 20.56 -35.11
N THR A 177 -11.40 20.83 -33.88
CA THR A 177 -10.03 21.29 -33.57
C THR A 177 -9.05 20.13 -33.39
N GLY A 178 -9.50 18.87 -33.49
CA GLY A 178 -8.67 17.69 -33.35
C GLY A 178 -8.26 17.36 -31.91
N ARG A 179 -8.97 17.91 -30.88
CA ARG A 179 -8.66 17.72 -29.47
C ARG A 179 -9.55 16.68 -28.77
N ALA A 180 -10.31 15.88 -29.56
CA ALA A 180 -11.26 14.91 -29.00
C ALA A 180 -10.58 13.81 -28.17
N ASP A 181 -9.45 13.27 -28.63
CA ASP A 181 -8.69 12.23 -27.91
C ASP A 181 -8.20 12.76 -26.56
N ASP A 182 -7.50 13.90 -26.58
CA ASP A 182 -6.96 14.52 -25.36
C ASP A 182 -8.08 14.82 -24.35
N PHE A 183 -9.24 15.27 -24.85
CA PHE A 183 -10.38 15.57 -24.00
C PHE A 183 -11.00 14.32 -23.37
N ILE A 184 -11.12 13.23 -24.15
CA ILE A 184 -11.63 11.94 -23.65
C ILE A 184 -10.69 11.36 -22.60
N ILE A 185 -9.38 11.38 -22.85
CA ILE A 185 -8.38 10.92 -21.87
C ILE A 185 -8.51 11.73 -20.57
N ALA A 186 -8.53 13.06 -20.70
CA ALA A 186 -8.64 13.96 -19.56
C ALA A 186 -9.90 13.73 -18.70
N ILE A 187 -11.08 13.57 -19.33
CA ILE A 187 -12.32 13.33 -18.58
C ILE A 187 -12.37 11.94 -17.95
N CYS A 188 -11.79 10.90 -18.60
CA CYS A 188 -11.66 9.56 -18.02
C CYS A 188 -10.76 9.57 -16.77
N GLU A 189 -9.63 10.27 -16.80
CA GLU A 189 -8.75 10.45 -15.65
C GLU A 189 -9.45 11.17 -14.49
N VAL A 190 -10.26 12.20 -14.79
CA VAL A 190 -11.07 12.90 -13.78
C VAL A 190 -12.08 11.96 -13.14
N ILE A 191 -12.77 11.13 -13.94
CA ILE A 191 -13.71 10.12 -13.42
C ILE A 191 -12.99 9.16 -12.47
N GLN A 192 -11.87 8.56 -12.89
CA GLN A 192 -11.08 7.64 -12.07
C GLN A 192 -10.64 8.31 -10.75
N ARG A 193 -10.16 9.56 -10.83
CA ARG A 193 -9.69 10.33 -9.68
C ARG A 193 -10.80 10.67 -8.68
N LEU A 194 -12.02 10.94 -9.14
CA LEU A 194 -13.14 11.37 -8.30
C LEU A 194 -13.92 10.19 -7.67
N VAL A 195 -13.77 8.98 -8.17
CA VAL A 195 -14.47 7.81 -7.62
C VAL A 195 -13.86 7.37 -6.29
N ILE A 196 -12.54 7.43 -6.14
CA ILE A 196 -11.80 7.07 -4.92
C ILE A 196 -11.21 8.34 -4.31
N ASP A 197 -11.61 8.69 -3.08
CA ASP A 197 -11.07 9.86 -2.36
C ASP A 197 -9.74 9.57 -1.69
N GLN A 198 -9.63 8.41 -1.06
CA GLN A 198 -8.47 7.95 -0.30
C GLN A 198 -8.23 6.48 -0.58
N LEU A 199 -6.97 6.14 -0.79
CA LEU A 199 -6.49 4.77 -0.93
C LEU A 199 -5.60 4.43 0.27
N HIS A 200 -5.98 3.38 1.00
CA HIS A 200 -5.18 2.83 2.10
C HIS A 200 -4.56 1.51 1.66
N ILE A 201 -3.24 1.40 1.73
CA ILE A 201 -2.51 0.15 1.47
C ILE A 201 -2.05 -0.43 2.80
N LEU A 202 -2.46 -1.65 3.08
CA LEU A 202 -2.11 -2.34 4.33
C LEU A 202 -0.87 -3.22 4.16
N GLY A 203 0.14 -2.69 3.48
CA GLY A 203 1.46 -3.27 3.32
C GLY A 203 1.60 -4.34 2.25
N ASP A 204 2.82 -4.87 2.18
CA ASP A 204 3.28 -5.93 1.29
C ASP A 204 3.07 -5.63 -0.19
N MET A 205 3.64 -4.50 -0.64
CA MET A 205 3.69 -4.14 -2.06
C MET A 205 4.77 -4.91 -2.81
N TYR A 206 5.82 -5.33 -2.11
CA TYR A 206 7.01 -5.97 -2.67
C TYR A 206 6.93 -7.50 -2.66
N ASP A 207 7.87 -8.09 -3.41
CA ASP A 207 8.14 -9.52 -3.53
C ASP A 207 7.05 -10.36 -4.21
N ARG A 208 7.39 -11.58 -4.58
CA ARG A 208 6.56 -12.63 -5.20
C ARG A 208 6.15 -12.36 -6.63
N GLY A 209 5.45 -11.27 -6.93
CA GLY A 209 5.07 -10.86 -8.29
C GLY A 209 6.15 -10.03 -8.99
N PRO A 210 6.06 -9.86 -10.32
CA PRO A 210 7.16 -9.35 -11.15
C PRO A 210 7.27 -7.82 -11.19
N GLY A 211 6.33 -7.06 -10.65
CA GLY A 211 6.22 -5.63 -10.91
C GLY A 211 6.09 -4.73 -9.68
N ALA A 212 6.76 -5.04 -8.55
CA ALA A 212 6.72 -4.18 -7.37
C ALA A 212 7.15 -2.73 -7.65
N HIS A 213 8.15 -2.53 -8.51
CA HIS A 213 8.58 -1.20 -8.96
C HIS A 213 7.48 -0.46 -9.74
N ILE A 214 6.65 -1.17 -10.53
CA ILE A 214 5.52 -0.59 -11.27
C ILE A 214 4.38 -0.23 -10.32
N VAL A 215 4.12 -1.07 -9.30
CA VAL A 215 3.16 -0.76 -8.22
C VAL A 215 3.57 0.55 -7.53
N MET A 216 4.85 0.69 -7.17
CA MET A 216 5.36 1.90 -6.53
C MET A 216 5.33 3.13 -7.44
N ASP A 217 5.65 2.98 -8.74
CA ASP A 217 5.50 4.07 -9.72
C ASP A 217 4.03 4.51 -9.84
N THR A 218 3.08 3.56 -9.80
CA THR A 218 1.64 3.85 -9.82
C THR A 218 1.21 4.63 -8.58
N LEU A 219 1.59 4.16 -7.38
CA LEU A 219 1.25 4.81 -6.12
C LEU A 219 1.87 6.21 -5.99
N LYS A 220 3.12 6.38 -6.42
CA LYS A 220 3.81 7.67 -6.38
C LYS A 220 3.08 8.76 -7.18
N ASN A 221 2.38 8.37 -8.24
CA ASN A 221 1.60 9.25 -9.09
C ASN A 221 0.11 9.31 -8.69
N TYR A 222 -0.30 8.52 -7.69
CA TYR A 222 -1.69 8.50 -7.23
C TYR A 222 -2.01 9.73 -6.38
N HIS A 223 -3.23 10.24 -6.50
CA HIS A 223 -3.61 11.55 -5.97
C HIS A 223 -3.69 11.64 -4.45
N ASN A 224 -4.05 10.55 -3.76
CA ASN A 224 -4.19 10.53 -2.30
C ASN A 224 -4.11 9.09 -1.77
N TRP A 225 -3.05 8.75 -1.05
CA TRP A 225 -2.83 7.42 -0.52
C TRP A 225 -1.95 7.43 0.72
N ASP A 226 -2.11 6.42 1.54
CA ASP A 226 -1.21 6.10 2.65
C ASP A 226 -0.96 4.58 2.72
N VAL A 227 0.00 4.19 3.56
CA VAL A 227 0.38 2.79 3.72
C VAL A 227 0.76 2.48 5.17
N THR A 228 0.31 1.33 5.69
CA THR A 228 0.93 0.72 6.86
C THR A 228 1.93 -0.32 6.37
N TRP A 229 3.22 -0.17 6.76
CA TRP A 229 4.29 -1.00 6.20
C TRP A 229 4.10 -2.48 6.53
N GLY A 230 4.23 -3.32 5.49
CA GLY A 230 4.27 -4.77 5.61
C GLY A 230 5.70 -5.30 5.85
N ASN A 231 5.80 -6.58 6.21
CA ASN A 231 7.11 -7.20 6.43
C ASN A 231 7.96 -7.28 5.16
N HIS A 232 7.36 -7.45 3.98
CA HIS A 232 8.09 -7.39 2.71
C HIS A 232 8.53 -5.97 2.35
N ASP A 233 7.74 -4.94 2.67
CA ASP A 233 8.14 -3.54 2.49
C ASP A 233 9.33 -3.21 3.39
N ILE A 234 9.27 -3.60 4.66
CA ILE A 234 10.36 -3.44 5.63
C ILE A 234 11.64 -4.14 5.17
N LEU A 235 11.52 -5.31 4.56
CA LEU A 235 12.67 -6.03 4.00
C LEU A 235 13.38 -5.20 2.92
N TRP A 236 12.64 -4.61 1.99
CA TRP A 236 13.18 -3.76 0.95
C TRP A 236 13.69 -2.40 1.49
N MET A 237 13.02 -1.84 2.49
CA MET A 237 13.51 -0.67 3.21
C MET A 237 14.87 -0.96 3.86
N GLY A 238 15.00 -2.09 4.57
CA GLY A 238 16.26 -2.52 5.16
C GLY A 238 17.37 -2.73 4.14
N ALA A 239 17.07 -3.35 2.99
CA ALA A 239 18.01 -3.50 1.90
C ALA A 239 18.50 -2.15 1.34
N CYS A 240 17.58 -1.18 1.17
CA CYS A 240 17.90 0.19 0.76
C CYS A 240 18.73 0.95 1.80
N ALA A 241 18.52 0.69 3.09
CA ALA A 241 19.31 1.25 4.19
C ALA A 241 20.71 0.61 4.34
N GLY A 242 21.00 -0.46 3.57
CA GLY A 242 22.29 -1.15 3.58
C GLY A 242 22.38 -2.32 4.56
N ASN A 243 21.26 -2.86 5.04
CA ASN A 243 21.23 -4.08 5.82
C ASN A 243 21.54 -5.29 4.96
N ASN A 244 22.70 -5.91 5.16
CA ASN A 244 23.18 -7.02 4.34
C ASN A 244 22.31 -8.29 4.44
N ALA A 245 21.70 -8.56 5.58
CA ALA A 245 20.78 -9.68 5.73
C ALA A 245 19.49 -9.45 4.93
N CYS A 246 18.96 -8.22 4.93
CA CYS A 246 17.82 -7.83 4.12
C CYS A 246 18.13 -7.93 2.62
N ILE A 247 19.29 -7.47 2.17
CA ILE A 247 19.75 -7.59 0.77
C ILE A 247 19.76 -9.06 0.34
N CYS A 248 20.35 -9.94 1.14
CA CYS A 248 20.37 -11.38 0.84
C CYS A 248 18.95 -11.98 0.78
N ASN A 249 18.06 -11.59 1.69
CA ASN A 249 16.68 -12.06 1.70
C ASN A 249 15.89 -11.57 0.47
N VAL A 250 16.01 -10.30 0.08
CA VAL A 250 15.38 -9.74 -1.13
C VAL A 250 15.80 -10.55 -2.36
N ILE A 251 17.11 -10.74 -2.56
CA ILE A 251 17.64 -11.49 -3.70
C ILE A 251 17.20 -12.95 -3.66
N ARG A 252 17.24 -13.60 -2.48
CA ARG A 252 16.79 -14.98 -2.30
C ARG A 252 15.32 -15.17 -2.68
N ILE A 253 14.46 -14.23 -2.28
CA ILE A 253 13.03 -14.28 -2.60
C ILE A 253 12.83 -14.07 -4.10
N ALA A 254 13.50 -13.10 -4.70
CA ALA A 254 13.42 -12.86 -6.14
C ALA A 254 13.85 -14.08 -6.96
N LEU A 255 14.96 -14.74 -6.59
CA LEU A 255 15.43 -15.98 -7.23
C LEU A 255 14.45 -17.14 -7.03
N ARG A 256 13.85 -17.26 -5.83
CA ARG A 256 12.85 -18.31 -5.55
C ARG A 256 11.64 -18.24 -6.46
N TYR A 257 11.18 -17.03 -6.81
CA TYR A 257 10.01 -16.78 -7.66
C TYR A 257 10.37 -16.43 -9.11
N ALA A 258 11.65 -16.49 -9.48
CA ALA A 258 12.17 -16.13 -10.80
C ALA A 258 11.86 -14.68 -11.23
N ASN A 259 11.79 -13.74 -10.27
CA ASN A 259 11.44 -12.35 -10.48
C ASN A 259 12.64 -11.38 -10.39
N MET A 260 13.79 -11.78 -10.97
CA MET A 260 15.01 -10.97 -10.97
C MET A 260 14.83 -9.65 -11.71
N ALA A 261 13.94 -9.60 -12.71
CA ALA A 261 13.64 -8.39 -13.48
C ALA A 261 13.23 -7.20 -12.58
N THR A 262 12.58 -7.43 -11.45
CA THR A 262 12.28 -6.35 -10.49
C THR A 262 13.56 -5.71 -9.94
N ILE A 263 14.60 -6.51 -9.67
CA ILE A 263 15.89 -6.05 -9.15
C ILE A 263 16.72 -5.42 -10.27
N GLU A 264 16.87 -6.12 -11.39
CA GLU A 264 17.77 -5.72 -12.48
C GLU A 264 17.15 -4.62 -13.36
N ASP A 265 16.00 -4.89 -13.98
CA ASP A 265 15.35 -3.93 -14.89
C ASP A 265 14.60 -2.84 -14.10
N GLY A 266 13.95 -3.22 -13.01
CA GLY A 266 13.15 -2.31 -12.20
C GLY A 266 13.96 -1.29 -11.43
N TYR A 267 15.05 -1.72 -10.79
CA TYR A 267 15.88 -0.88 -9.92
C TYR A 267 17.32 -0.68 -10.39
N GLY A 268 17.73 -1.29 -11.48
CA GLY A 268 19.07 -1.17 -12.04
C GLY A 268 20.17 -1.82 -11.18
N ILE A 269 19.82 -2.82 -10.37
CA ILE A 269 20.73 -3.52 -9.47
C ILE A 269 21.23 -4.78 -10.16
N ASN A 270 22.53 -4.82 -10.50
CA ASN A 270 23.12 -5.89 -11.28
C ASN A 270 23.47 -7.12 -10.44
N LEU A 271 23.03 -8.30 -10.86
CA LEU A 271 23.29 -9.59 -10.21
C LEU A 271 24.39 -10.43 -10.91
N ILE A 272 25.09 -9.92 -11.92
CA ILE A 272 26.13 -10.67 -12.66
C ILE A 272 27.22 -11.20 -11.73
N GLN A 273 27.60 -10.44 -10.71
CA GLN A 273 28.65 -10.87 -9.80
C GLN A 273 28.19 -12.03 -8.90
N LEU A 274 26.92 -12.05 -8.51
CA LEU A 274 26.34 -13.21 -7.82
C LEU A 274 26.29 -14.42 -8.77
N ALA A 275 25.95 -14.23 -10.03
CA ALA A 275 25.93 -15.29 -11.02
C ALA A 275 27.33 -15.88 -11.24
N THR A 276 28.36 -15.04 -11.38
CA THR A 276 29.76 -15.47 -11.50
C THR A 276 30.22 -16.24 -10.26
N PHE A 277 30.00 -15.69 -9.07
CA PHE A 277 30.33 -16.35 -7.81
C PHE A 277 29.62 -17.71 -7.68
N ALA A 278 28.33 -17.77 -8.05
CA ALA A 278 27.56 -19.01 -7.99
C ALA A 278 28.09 -20.09 -8.95
N MET A 279 28.47 -19.71 -10.17
CA MET A 279 29.10 -20.62 -11.12
C MET A 279 30.47 -21.14 -10.63
N ASP A 280 31.28 -20.26 -10.06
CA ASP A 280 32.61 -20.65 -9.54
C ASP A 280 32.52 -21.60 -8.34
N VAL A 281 31.56 -21.37 -7.43
CA VAL A 281 31.45 -22.12 -6.18
C VAL A 281 30.54 -23.34 -6.31
N TYR A 282 29.42 -23.22 -7.02
CA TYR A 282 28.37 -24.24 -7.12
C TYR A 282 28.17 -24.76 -8.55
N GLY A 283 29.07 -24.49 -9.49
CA GLY A 283 28.94 -24.86 -10.91
C GLY A 283 28.69 -26.38 -11.15
N ASN A 284 29.22 -27.23 -10.28
CA ASN A 284 29.02 -28.69 -10.33
C ASN A 284 27.92 -29.20 -9.39
N ASP A 285 27.22 -28.32 -8.66
CA ASP A 285 26.13 -28.68 -7.76
C ASP A 285 24.79 -28.52 -8.49
N PRO A 286 23.94 -29.55 -8.54
CA PRO A 286 22.61 -29.45 -9.17
C PRO A 286 21.63 -28.55 -8.40
N CYS A 287 21.93 -28.14 -7.18
CA CYS A 287 21.15 -27.26 -6.32
C CYS A 287 19.63 -27.55 -6.31
N LYS A 288 19.24 -28.83 -6.24
CA LYS A 288 17.86 -29.31 -6.42
C LYS A 288 16.85 -28.66 -5.47
N GLU A 289 17.27 -28.36 -4.24
CA GLU A 289 16.46 -27.77 -3.19
C GLU A 289 16.18 -26.28 -3.45
N PHE A 290 16.92 -25.67 -4.37
CA PHE A 290 16.91 -24.25 -4.69
C PHE A 290 16.28 -23.93 -6.06
N ILE A 291 15.72 -24.94 -6.75
CA ILE A 291 15.05 -24.74 -8.04
C ILE A 291 13.94 -23.69 -7.90
N PRO A 292 13.90 -22.67 -8.77
CA PRO A 292 12.91 -21.60 -8.70
C PRO A 292 11.49 -22.12 -8.96
N LYS A 293 10.52 -21.51 -8.31
CA LYS A 293 9.09 -21.70 -8.61
C LYS A 293 8.74 -20.83 -9.82
N VAL A 294 8.68 -21.45 -10.98
CA VAL A 294 8.41 -20.75 -12.24
C VAL A 294 6.92 -20.74 -12.53
N SER A 295 6.37 -19.60 -12.95
CA SER A 295 5.01 -19.48 -13.46
C SER A 295 4.91 -20.09 -14.85
N LYS A 296 3.71 -20.55 -15.25
CA LYS A 296 3.48 -21.04 -16.62
C LYS A 296 3.62 -19.93 -17.68
N ASP A 297 3.39 -18.70 -17.26
CA ASP A 297 3.38 -17.52 -18.13
C ASP A 297 4.78 -16.95 -18.36
N ASN A 298 5.77 -17.34 -17.53
CA ASN A 298 7.17 -16.94 -17.68
C ASN A 298 8.12 -18.15 -17.46
N PRO A 299 8.13 -19.11 -18.41
CA PRO A 299 8.95 -20.31 -18.30
C PRO A 299 10.45 -19.96 -18.44
N LEU A 300 11.30 -20.51 -17.58
CA LEU A 300 12.75 -20.49 -17.75
C LEU A 300 13.22 -21.73 -18.50
N ASP A 301 14.21 -21.58 -19.38
CA ASP A 301 14.92 -22.72 -19.95
C ASP A 301 15.77 -23.43 -18.89
N GLU A 302 16.18 -24.67 -19.15
CA GLU A 302 16.88 -25.51 -18.17
C GLU A 302 18.24 -24.94 -17.73
N ARG A 303 18.94 -24.22 -18.60
CA ARG A 303 20.22 -23.58 -18.28
C ARG A 303 20.00 -22.42 -17.32
N SER A 304 19.01 -21.58 -17.59
CA SER A 304 18.61 -20.47 -16.73
C SER A 304 18.09 -20.95 -15.40
N LYS A 305 17.31 -22.04 -15.35
CA LYS A 305 16.86 -22.66 -14.08
C LYS A 305 18.05 -23.14 -13.24
N THR A 306 19.02 -23.79 -13.85
CA THR A 306 20.22 -24.29 -13.16
C THR A 306 21.01 -23.15 -12.56
N LEU A 307 21.30 -22.12 -13.35
CA LEU A 307 22.04 -20.93 -12.88
C LEU A 307 21.26 -20.22 -11.76
N THR A 308 19.94 -20.05 -11.92
CA THR A 308 19.10 -19.43 -10.89
C THR A 308 19.14 -20.25 -9.59
N ALA A 309 19.12 -21.60 -9.66
CA ALA A 309 19.23 -22.46 -8.48
C ALA A 309 20.61 -22.33 -7.80
N GLN A 310 21.69 -22.23 -8.56
CA GLN A 310 23.04 -22.00 -8.05
C GLN A 310 23.17 -20.63 -7.35
N MET A 311 22.66 -19.57 -7.98
CA MET A 311 22.59 -18.24 -7.39
C MET A 311 21.76 -18.22 -6.11
N HIS A 312 20.62 -18.92 -6.12
CA HIS A 312 19.71 -19.04 -4.98
C HIS A 312 20.41 -19.74 -3.80
N LYS A 313 21.15 -20.82 -4.03
CA LYS A 313 21.95 -21.49 -3.00
C LYS A 313 23.05 -20.59 -2.48
N ALA A 314 23.81 -19.95 -3.38
CA ALA A 314 24.92 -19.06 -3.02
C ALA A 314 24.46 -17.92 -2.09
N ILE A 315 23.40 -17.20 -2.47
CA ILE A 315 22.89 -16.08 -1.66
C ILE A 315 22.24 -16.57 -0.35
N SER A 316 21.65 -17.77 -0.33
CA SER A 316 21.07 -18.36 0.90
C SER A 316 22.14 -18.73 1.92
N VAL A 317 23.25 -19.33 1.49
CA VAL A 317 24.38 -19.64 2.40
C VAL A 317 24.99 -18.35 2.94
N LEU A 318 25.19 -17.35 2.10
CA LEU A 318 25.66 -16.03 2.50
C LEU A 318 24.71 -15.37 3.51
N GLN A 319 23.40 -15.44 3.26
CA GLN A 319 22.36 -14.97 4.17
C GLN A 319 22.49 -15.60 5.56
N PHE A 320 22.62 -16.92 5.65
CA PHE A 320 22.69 -17.62 6.96
C PHE A 320 23.93 -17.19 7.75
N LYS A 321 25.07 -16.97 7.11
CA LYS A 321 26.28 -16.46 7.77
C LYS A 321 26.06 -15.04 8.30
N ILE A 322 25.52 -14.12 7.47
CA ILE A 322 25.31 -12.71 7.81
C ILE A 322 24.24 -12.58 8.91
N GLU A 323 23.11 -13.30 8.80
CA GLU A 323 22.08 -13.33 9.84
C GLU A 323 22.65 -13.82 11.17
N SER A 324 23.45 -14.89 11.17
CA SER A 324 24.08 -15.42 12.38
C SER A 324 25.01 -14.41 13.06
N GLN A 325 25.81 -13.68 12.27
CA GLN A 325 26.69 -12.63 12.80
C GLN A 325 25.87 -11.45 13.37
N MET A 326 24.79 -11.04 12.68
CA MET A 326 23.92 -9.95 13.13
C MET A 326 23.16 -10.34 14.41
N ILE A 327 22.58 -11.54 14.47
CA ILE A 327 21.89 -12.06 15.64
C ILE A 327 22.84 -12.12 16.85
N SER A 328 24.12 -12.51 16.65
CA SER A 328 25.08 -12.57 17.75
C SER A 328 25.41 -11.21 18.38
N ARG A 329 25.24 -10.11 17.64
CA ARG A 329 25.38 -8.73 18.17
C ARG A 329 24.15 -8.25 18.94
N HIS A 330 22.99 -8.89 18.72
CA HIS A 330 21.70 -8.47 19.28
C HIS A 330 21.01 -9.59 20.08
N PRO A 331 21.57 -10.01 21.24
CA PRO A 331 21.02 -11.13 22.02
C PRO A 331 19.60 -10.89 22.54
N LEU A 332 19.17 -9.63 22.66
CA LEU A 332 17.80 -9.26 23.05
C LEU A 332 16.74 -9.73 22.06
N TRP A 333 17.08 -9.95 20.80
CA TRP A 333 16.14 -10.41 19.80
C TRP A 333 15.69 -11.88 19.99
N LYS A 334 16.41 -12.66 20.81
CA LYS A 334 16.09 -14.06 21.11
C LYS A 334 15.98 -14.93 19.85
N MET A 335 16.86 -14.72 18.88
CA MET A 335 16.82 -15.35 17.56
C MET A 335 17.92 -16.43 17.38
N ASP A 336 18.57 -16.91 18.45
CA ASP A 336 19.67 -17.87 18.37
C ASP A 336 19.26 -19.21 17.72
N ASN A 337 17.98 -19.56 17.76
CA ASN A 337 17.41 -20.72 17.07
C ASN A 337 17.54 -20.65 15.52
N ARG A 338 17.94 -19.52 14.95
CA ARG A 338 18.25 -19.34 13.52
C ARG A 338 19.73 -19.55 13.17
N ARG A 339 20.62 -19.62 14.17
CA ARG A 339 22.06 -19.76 13.99
C ARG A 339 22.46 -21.23 13.76
N LEU A 340 21.77 -21.85 12.81
CA LEU A 340 21.84 -23.32 12.60
C LEU A 340 23.17 -23.84 12.01
N LEU A 341 23.99 -22.96 11.41
CA LEU A 341 25.29 -23.37 10.84
C LEU A 341 26.24 -23.96 11.89
N LYS A 342 26.11 -23.60 13.17
CA LYS A 342 26.90 -24.10 14.26
C LYS A 342 26.48 -25.51 14.72
N GLU A 343 25.23 -25.85 14.45
CA GLU A 343 24.61 -27.11 14.90
C GLU A 343 24.80 -28.25 13.90
N ILE A 344 25.56 -28.01 12.81
CA ILE A 344 25.80 -28.98 11.74
C ILE A 344 27.04 -29.83 12.07
N ASP A 345 26.90 -31.16 12.05
CA ASP A 345 28.01 -32.09 11.90
C ASP A 345 28.33 -32.26 10.41
N TYR A 346 29.29 -31.46 9.92
CA TYR A 346 29.69 -31.43 8.51
C TYR A 346 30.29 -32.75 8.00
N LYS A 347 30.77 -33.64 8.91
CA LYS A 347 31.32 -34.95 8.54
C LYS A 347 30.26 -36.00 8.40
N LYS A 348 29.25 -35.99 9.29
CA LYS A 348 28.12 -36.92 9.25
C LYS A 348 27.01 -36.47 8.30
N GLY A 349 26.93 -35.18 7.97
CA GLY A 349 25.83 -34.57 7.23
C GLY A 349 24.53 -34.55 8.01
N THR A 350 24.62 -34.30 9.32
CA THR A 350 23.48 -34.20 10.25
C THR A 350 23.47 -32.84 10.95
N ILE A 351 22.33 -32.47 11.49
CA ILE A 351 22.13 -31.22 12.24
C ILE A 351 21.31 -31.49 13.49
N ILE A 352 21.62 -30.79 14.59
CA ILE A 352 20.85 -30.87 15.83
C ILE A 352 19.90 -29.68 15.92
N ILE A 353 18.58 -29.93 16.01
CA ILE A 353 17.57 -28.89 16.21
C ILE A 353 16.74 -29.28 17.44
N ASN A 354 16.68 -28.39 18.42
CA ASN A 354 15.96 -28.62 19.69
C ASN A 354 16.33 -29.93 20.36
N GLY A 355 17.63 -30.34 20.29
CA GLY A 355 18.16 -31.57 20.90
C GLY A 355 17.87 -32.84 20.10
N VAL A 356 17.29 -32.77 18.92
CA VAL A 356 17.03 -33.91 18.03
C VAL A 356 17.96 -33.82 16.82
N GLU A 357 18.61 -34.96 16.47
CA GLU A 357 19.49 -35.06 15.30
C GLU A 357 18.68 -35.40 14.06
N TYR A 358 18.83 -34.58 12.99
CA TYR A 358 18.19 -34.75 11.68
C TYR A 358 19.23 -34.95 10.59
N LYS A 359 18.91 -35.76 9.59
CA LYS A 359 19.74 -35.96 8.41
C LYS A 359 19.50 -34.80 7.43
N MET A 360 20.60 -34.26 6.90
CA MET A 360 20.50 -33.20 5.88
C MET A 360 20.37 -33.79 4.46
N ARG A 361 19.55 -33.15 3.59
CA ARG A 361 19.44 -33.51 2.16
C ARG A 361 20.73 -33.29 1.41
N SER A 362 21.48 -32.27 1.77
CA SER A 362 22.74 -31.89 1.17
C SER A 362 23.61 -31.20 2.24
N CYS A 363 24.87 -31.50 2.28
CA CYS A 363 25.87 -30.85 3.12
C CYS A 363 27.03 -30.28 2.28
N ASN A 364 26.75 -29.94 1.00
CA ASN A 364 27.72 -29.33 0.12
C ASN A 364 27.77 -27.80 0.34
N PHE A 365 28.73 -27.39 1.20
CA PHE A 365 28.97 -25.98 1.56
C PHE A 365 30.43 -25.59 1.31
N PRO A 366 30.87 -25.37 0.06
CA PRO A 366 32.28 -25.16 -0.27
C PRO A 366 32.92 -23.95 0.43
N THR A 367 32.10 -22.95 0.81
CA THR A 367 32.59 -21.72 1.45
C THR A 367 32.52 -21.75 3.00
N ILE A 368 32.04 -22.84 3.60
CA ILE A 368 31.92 -22.91 5.04
C ILE A 368 33.16 -23.62 5.66
N ASP A 369 33.84 -22.94 6.57
CA ASP A 369 34.82 -23.54 7.45
C ASP A 369 34.10 -24.16 8.66
N PRO A 370 34.14 -25.49 8.86
CA PRO A 370 33.48 -26.15 10.00
C PRO A 370 33.96 -25.65 11.39
N LYS A 371 35.16 -25.04 11.47
CA LYS A 371 35.68 -24.47 12.73
C LYS A 371 35.11 -23.09 13.01
N ASN A 372 34.70 -22.36 11.96
CA ASN A 372 34.10 -21.03 12.08
C ASN A 372 33.02 -20.85 11.01
N PRO A 373 31.88 -21.56 11.13
CA PRO A 373 30.90 -21.70 10.05
C PRO A 373 30.16 -20.38 9.68
N GLU A 374 30.19 -19.42 10.55
CA GLU A 374 29.55 -18.10 10.33
C GLU A 374 30.49 -17.07 9.66
N LYS A 375 31.82 -17.41 9.53
CA LYS A 375 32.80 -16.50 8.94
C LYS A 375 32.61 -16.39 7.41
N LEU A 376 32.61 -15.17 6.87
CA LEU A 376 32.62 -14.94 5.44
C LEU A 376 34.03 -15.22 4.86
N THR A 377 34.07 -15.77 3.66
CA THR A 377 35.30 -15.78 2.86
C THR A 377 35.57 -14.38 2.29
N GLU A 378 36.77 -14.12 1.80
CA GLU A 378 37.09 -12.85 1.14
C GLU A 378 36.22 -12.60 -0.09
N ALA A 379 35.91 -13.66 -0.86
CA ALA A 379 35.03 -13.57 -2.03
C ALA A 379 33.56 -13.25 -1.65
N GLU A 380 33.07 -13.84 -0.57
CA GLU A 380 31.74 -13.56 -0.03
C GLU A 380 31.64 -12.12 0.50
N GLN A 381 32.69 -11.64 1.19
CA GLN A 381 32.74 -10.25 1.68
C GLN A 381 32.73 -9.26 0.51
N ALA A 382 33.57 -9.50 -0.50
CA ALA A 382 33.63 -8.65 -1.68
C ALA A 382 32.29 -8.66 -2.46
N LEU A 383 31.59 -9.79 -2.52
CA LEU A 383 30.28 -9.90 -3.15
C LEU A 383 29.23 -9.04 -2.40
N ILE A 384 29.12 -9.23 -1.07
CA ILE A 384 28.10 -8.50 -0.31
C ILE A 384 28.35 -7.00 -0.26
N ASP A 385 29.62 -6.56 -0.22
CA ASP A 385 29.97 -5.13 -0.26
C ASP A 385 29.51 -4.48 -1.58
N ARG A 386 29.65 -5.17 -2.71
CA ARG A 386 29.18 -4.69 -4.01
C ARG A 386 27.67 -4.70 -4.14
N LEU A 387 27.00 -5.73 -3.63
CA LEU A 387 25.54 -5.79 -3.56
C LEU A 387 25.00 -4.64 -2.72
N GLN A 388 25.59 -4.40 -1.55
CA GLN A 388 25.21 -3.29 -0.67
C GLN A 388 25.34 -1.94 -1.39
N GLN A 389 26.49 -1.69 -2.07
CA GLN A 389 26.70 -0.49 -2.87
C GLN A 389 25.63 -0.33 -3.96
N SER A 390 25.24 -1.43 -4.62
CA SER A 390 24.22 -1.39 -5.68
C SER A 390 22.83 -1.06 -5.12
N PHE A 391 22.43 -1.67 -4.00
CA PHE A 391 21.14 -1.39 -3.36
C PHE A 391 21.06 0.04 -2.79
N THR A 392 22.09 0.47 -2.08
CA THR A 392 22.14 1.82 -1.49
C THR A 392 22.34 2.91 -2.55
N GLY A 393 22.94 2.57 -3.71
CA GLY A 393 23.19 3.47 -4.84
C GLY A 393 22.00 3.62 -5.80
N SER A 394 21.01 2.72 -5.79
CA SER A 394 19.86 2.79 -6.70
C SER A 394 18.98 4.00 -6.42
N GLU A 395 18.98 4.98 -7.32
CA GLU A 395 18.17 6.21 -7.18
C GLU A 395 16.67 5.93 -7.19
N LYS A 396 16.24 5.02 -8.07
CA LYS A 396 14.82 4.64 -8.18
C LYS A 396 14.35 3.96 -6.91
N LEU A 397 15.13 3.01 -6.36
CA LEU A 397 14.79 2.35 -5.10
C LEU A 397 14.71 3.38 -3.96
N ARG A 398 15.71 4.23 -3.82
CA ARG A 398 15.70 5.31 -2.80
C ARG A 398 14.50 6.24 -2.95
N SER A 399 14.10 6.57 -4.20
CA SER A 399 12.91 7.39 -4.45
C SER A 399 11.63 6.71 -3.99
N HIS A 400 11.48 5.40 -4.22
CA HIS A 400 10.34 4.61 -3.77
C HIS A 400 10.32 4.47 -2.24
N ILE A 401 11.46 4.19 -1.62
CA ILE A 401 11.54 4.09 -0.15
C ILE A 401 11.25 5.43 0.52
N ARG A 402 11.72 6.56 -0.04
CA ARG A 402 11.30 7.88 0.46
C ARG A 402 9.80 8.11 0.35
N SER A 403 9.16 7.60 -0.68
CA SER A 403 7.70 7.66 -0.81
C SER A 403 7.02 6.83 0.28
N LEU A 404 7.51 5.61 0.57
CA LEU A 404 7.03 4.80 1.69
C LEU A 404 7.20 5.49 3.04
N LEU A 405 8.33 6.13 3.28
CA LEU A 405 8.58 6.87 4.53
C LEU A 405 7.68 8.11 4.66
N ARG A 406 7.32 8.75 3.54
CA ARG A 406 6.47 9.95 3.52
C ARG A 406 4.99 9.61 3.74
N HIS A 407 4.52 8.53 3.12
CA HIS A 407 3.10 8.15 3.10
C HIS A 407 2.80 7.00 4.07
N GLY A 408 3.82 6.45 4.76
CA GLY A 408 3.68 5.26 5.56
C GLY A 408 4.04 5.42 7.03
N CYS A 409 3.57 4.43 7.79
CA CYS A 409 3.76 4.28 9.23
C CYS A 409 3.55 2.83 9.66
N MET A 410 3.84 2.51 10.92
CA MET A 410 3.56 1.19 11.50
C MET A 410 2.07 0.97 11.76
N TYR A 411 1.32 2.01 12.07
CA TYR A 411 -0.13 2.00 12.21
C TYR A 411 -0.71 3.37 11.87
N ASN A 412 -1.96 3.40 11.45
CA ASN A 412 -2.71 4.62 11.21
C ASN A 412 -4.10 4.51 11.84
N ILE A 413 -4.65 5.62 12.32
CA ILE A 413 -6.04 5.71 12.73
C ILE A 413 -6.70 6.69 11.77
N PHE A 414 -7.70 6.23 11.03
CA PHE A 414 -8.37 7.03 10.02
C PHE A 414 -9.88 6.77 10.03
N ASN A 415 -10.65 7.79 10.24
CA ASN A 415 -12.11 7.72 10.31
C ASN A 415 -12.62 6.57 11.19
N HIS A 416 -12.14 6.50 12.44
CA HIS A 416 -12.46 5.47 13.45
C HIS A 416 -11.98 4.05 13.09
N ASN A 417 -11.10 3.90 12.12
CA ASN A 417 -10.49 2.63 11.75
C ASN A 417 -9.02 2.60 12.15
N LEU A 418 -8.63 1.58 12.89
CA LEU A 418 -7.23 1.28 13.21
C LEU A 418 -6.66 0.39 12.11
N LEU A 419 -5.65 0.88 11.44
CA LEU A 419 -4.97 0.23 10.32
C LEU A 419 -3.57 -0.20 10.76
N TYR A 420 -3.23 -1.45 10.53
CA TYR A 420 -1.85 -1.97 10.63
C TYR A 420 -1.73 -3.25 9.78
N HIS A 421 -0.51 -3.61 9.42
CA HIS A 421 -0.32 -4.71 8.46
C HIS A 421 -0.66 -6.08 9.05
N ALA A 422 0.01 -6.53 10.13
CA ALA A 422 -0.04 -7.92 10.56
C ALA A 422 -0.68 -8.14 11.93
N SER A 423 -0.03 -7.74 13.02
CA SER A 423 -0.46 -8.08 14.37
C SER A 423 -0.16 -7.02 15.43
N ILE A 424 -0.82 -7.16 16.56
CA ILE A 424 -0.44 -6.57 17.84
C ILE A 424 -0.05 -7.73 18.77
N PRO A 425 1.21 -7.86 19.19
CA PRO A 425 1.66 -9.00 19.97
C PRO A 425 0.87 -9.20 21.26
N LEU A 426 0.36 -10.41 21.49
CA LEU A 426 -0.41 -10.79 22.67
C LEU A 426 0.27 -11.90 23.48
N THR A 427 -0.02 -11.95 24.78
CA THR A 427 0.30 -13.08 25.65
C THR A 427 -0.71 -14.21 25.47
N LYS A 428 -0.41 -15.39 26.01
CA LYS A 428 -1.34 -16.53 26.03
C LYS A 428 -2.68 -16.23 26.71
N GLU A 429 -2.68 -15.30 27.65
CA GLU A 429 -3.86 -14.84 28.40
C GLU A 429 -4.64 -13.73 27.68
N GLY A 430 -4.25 -13.39 26.45
CA GLY A 430 -4.90 -12.35 25.66
C GLY A 430 -4.59 -10.91 26.08
N LYS A 431 -3.52 -10.68 26.83
CA LYS A 431 -3.05 -9.33 27.20
C LYS A 431 -2.01 -8.84 26.22
N LEU A 432 -1.84 -7.52 26.11
CA LEU A 432 -0.76 -6.92 25.31
C LEU A 432 0.60 -7.40 25.82
N LYS A 433 1.41 -7.94 24.90
CA LYS A 433 2.74 -8.48 25.21
C LYS A 433 3.76 -7.36 25.28
N GLU A 434 4.58 -7.37 26.34
CA GLU A 434 5.76 -6.50 26.43
C GLU A 434 6.88 -7.05 25.57
N VAL A 435 7.42 -6.23 24.69
CA VAL A 435 8.56 -6.52 23.80
C VAL A 435 9.71 -5.58 24.13
N GLU A 436 10.90 -6.12 24.31
CA GLU A 436 12.12 -5.36 24.59
C GLU A 436 12.89 -5.15 23.28
N ILE A 437 12.79 -3.97 22.70
CA ILE A 437 13.46 -3.60 21.45
C ILE A 437 14.79 -2.86 21.67
N THR A 438 14.99 -2.32 22.85
CA THR A 438 16.20 -1.65 23.30
C THR A 438 16.46 -2.07 24.75
N PRO A 439 17.72 -2.20 25.24
CA PRO A 439 18.01 -2.59 26.60
C PRO A 439 17.22 -1.78 27.64
N ASN A 440 16.55 -2.50 28.55
CA ASN A 440 15.73 -1.95 29.64
C ASN A 440 14.47 -1.16 29.21
N LEU A 441 14.09 -1.19 27.93
CA LEU A 441 12.88 -0.55 27.43
C LEU A 441 11.88 -1.59 26.95
N LYS A 442 10.92 -1.94 27.79
CA LYS A 442 9.82 -2.86 27.46
C LYS A 442 8.60 -2.07 27.03
N LEU A 443 8.10 -2.34 25.85
CA LEU A 443 7.01 -1.62 25.21
C LEU A 443 5.92 -2.58 24.74
N LYS A 444 4.69 -2.11 24.66
CA LYS A 444 3.54 -2.88 24.18
C LYS A 444 2.56 -1.99 23.42
N GLY A 445 1.66 -2.59 22.67
CA GLY A 445 0.54 -1.91 22.01
C GLY A 445 0.97 -0.71 21.15
N LYS A 446 0.30 0.40 21.37
CA LYS A 446 0.50 1.66 20.63
C LYS A 446 1.94 2.19 20.73
N GLU A 447 2.49 2.20 21.95
CA GLU A 447 3.83 2.72 22.17
C GLU A 447 4.92 1.85 21.50
N LEU A 448 4.75 0.53 21.49
CA LEU A 448 5.65 -0.37 20.76
C LEU A 448 5.70 -0.02 19.27
N LEU A 449 4.55 0.10 18.62
CA LEU A 449 4.49 0.44 17.19
C LEU A 449 5.04 1.84 16.90
N TYR A 450 4.79 2.80 17.76
CA TYR A 450 5.35 4.15 17.63
C TYR A 450 6.88 4.16 17.70
N GLN A 451 7.47 3.46 18.66
CA GLN A 451 8.93 3.41 18.81
C GLN A 451 9.60 2.61 17.68
N ILE A 452 8.94 1.56 17.16
CA ILE A 452 9.38 0.86 15.95
C ILE A 452 9.39 1.82 14.76
N ASP A 453 8.33 2.60 14.55
CA ASP A 453 8.25 3.59 13.48
C ASP A 453 9.40 4.60 13.56
N MET A 454 9.67 5.14 14.74
CA MET A 454 10.78 6.07 14.97
C MET A 454 12.13 5.43 14.67
N LYS A 455 12.34 4.16 15.06
CA LYS A 455 13.59 3.42 14.81
C LYS A 455 13.78 3.11 13.31
N ILE A 456 12.72 2.78 12.59
CA ILE A 456 12.76 2.63 11.13
C ILE A 456 13.21 3.95 10.47
N ARG A 457 12.62 5.07 10.86
CA ARG A 457 12.98 6.39 10.29
C ARG A 457 14.41 6.79 10.63
N ALA A 458 14.89 6.44 11.82
CA ALA A 458 16.26 6.69 12.25
C ALA A 458 17.32 6.06 11.31
N ALA A 459 17.04 4.89 10.75
CA ALA A 459 17.93 4.25 9.78
C ALA A 459 18.11 5.04 8.45
N PHE A 460 17.25 6.02 8.17
CA PHE A 460 17.35 6.89 6.99
C PHE A 460 17.79 8.32 7.30
N GLN A 461 18.13 8.60 8.56
CA GLN A 461 18.68 9.89 8.95
C GLN A 461 20.16 9.97 8.59
N THR A 462 20.56 11.05 7.96
CA THR A 462 21.96 11.27 7.52
C THR A 462 22.71 12.31 8.37
N ASN A 463 22.05 12.88 9.39
CA ASN A 463 22.64 13.92 10.21
C ASN A 463 23.36 13.33 11.43
N ASN A 464 24.68 13.29 11.37
CA ASN A 464 25.56 12.81 12.46
C ASN A 464 25.50 13.66 13.75
N GLU A 465 24.87 14.83 13.73
CA GLU A 465 24.65 15.64 14.94
C GLU A 465 23.50 15.12 15.81
N ILE A 466 22.59 14.31 15.20
CA ILE A 466 21.39 13.80 15.87
C ILE A 466 21.58 12.36 16.35
N GLN A 467 22.46 11.59 15.69
CA GLN A 467 22.60 10.14 15.90
C GLN A 467 24.05 9.70 15.79
N THR A 468 24.49 8.83 16.71
CA THR A 468 25.82 8.19 16.62
C THR A 468 25.85 7.13 15.53
N LYS A 469 27.07 6.70 15.14
CA LYS A 469 27.23 5.63 14.15
C LYS A 469 26.70 4.30 14.68
N GLU A 470 26.87 4.03 15.95
CA GLU A 470 26.36 2.83 16.63
C GLU A 470 24.84 2.79 16.67
N GLU A 471 24.18 3.92 17.00
CA GLU A 471 22.72 4.02 16.98
C GLU A 471 22.17 3.88 15.57
N HIS A 472 22.85 4.45 14.55
CA HIS A 472 22.47 4.27 13.16
C HIS A 472 22.59 2.80 12.75
N GLN A 473 23.70 2.13 13.08
CA GLN A 473 23.88 0.71 12.74
C GLN A 473 22.87 -0.17 13.45
N ASP A 474 22.54 0.11 14.71
CA ASP A 474 21.49 -0.61 15.45
C ASP A 474 20.11 -0.42 14.79
N ALA A 475 19.80 0.78 14.30
CA ALA A 475 18.58 1.04 13.55
C ALA A 475 18.55 0.30 12.20
N VAL A 476 19.69 0.21 11.50
CA VAL A 476 19.81 -0.56 10.25
C VAL A 476 19.71 -2.07 10.52
N ASP A 477 20.38 -2.59 11.54
CA ASP A 477 20.32 -4.01 11.90
C ASP A 477 18.90 -4.43 12.30
N PHE A 478 18.13 -3.53 12.92
CA PHE A 478 16.78 -3.78 13.43
C PHE A 478 15.78 -4.23 12.36
N PHE A 479 16.01 -3.94 11.09
CA PHE A 479 15.17 -4.44 9.99
C PHE A 479 15.14 -5.98 9.92
N LEU A 480 16.22 -6.67 10.30
CA LEU A 480 16.21 -8.12 10.38
C LEU A 480 15.27 -8.64 11.48
N PHE A 481 15.24 -7.97 12.65
CA PHE A 481 14.29 -8.30 13.70
C PHE A 481 12.85 -8.10 13.21
N LEU A 482 12.56 -7.00 12.55
CA LEU A 482 11.21 -6.72 12.04
C LEU A 482 10.79 -7.76 10.99
N TRP A 483 11.72 -8.21 10.16
CA TRP A 483 11.47 -9.23 9.13
C TRP A 483 11.13 -10.62 9.70
N CYS A 484 11.87 -11.09 10.69
CA CYS A 484 11.76 -12.49 11.11
C CYS A 484 11.99 -12.74 12.62
N GLY A 485 12.04 -11.68 13.44
CA GLY A 485 12.15 -11.80 14.89
C GLY A 485 10.86 -12.32 15.54
N PRO A 486 10.96 -13.17 16.57
CA PRO A 486 9.81 -13.54 17.37
C PRO A 486 9.18 -12.34 17.98
N ASP A 487 8.07 -12.07 18.27
CA ASP A 487 7.49 -10.83 18.85
C ASP A 487 7.52 -9.58 17.96
N SER A 488 8.06 -9.68 16.71
CA SER A 488 7.89 -8.58 15.74
C SER A 488 6.41 -8.42 15.37
N PRO A 489 5.83 -7.23 15.48
CA PRO A 489 4.44 -7.01 15.07
C PRO A 489 4.16 -7.31 13.59
N LEU A 490 5.20 -7.36 12.76
CA LEU A 490 5.10 -7.62 11.33
C LEU A 490 5.26 -9.11 10.97
N PHE A 491 5.73 -9.92 11.91
CA PHE A 491 5.94 -11.35 11.68
C PHE A 491 5.14 -12.23 12.66
N ASP A 492 5.24 -11.96 13.95
CA ASP A 492 4.52 -12.58 15.07
C ASP A 492 4.40 -14.11 14.98
N LYS A 493 5.54 -14.76 14.78
CA LYS A 493 5.71 -16.22 14.83
C LYS A 493 6.98 -16.56 15.60
N ALA A 494 7.01 -17.70 16.24
CA ALA A 494 8.13 -18.13 17.07
C ALA A 494 9.47 -18.22 16.32
N LYS A 495 9.44 -18.58 15.04
CA LYS A 495 10.61 -18.61 14.14
C LYS A 495 10.17 -18.56 12.68
N MET A 496 11.09 -18.17 11.80
CA MET A 496 10.97 -18.33 10.35
C MET A 496 11.84 -19.53 9.90
N ALA A 497 11.22 -20.62 9.51
CA ALA A 497 11.89 -21.86 9.09
C ALA A 497 12.40 -21.73 7.64
N THR A 498 13.56 -21.07 7.44
CA THR A 498 14.16 -20.90 6.11
C THR A 498 15.17 -21.99 5.80
N PHE A 499 16.18 -22.19 6.66
CA PHE A 499 17.22 -23.20 6.53
C PHE A 499 16.61 -24.60 6.49
N GLU A 500 15.73 -24.90 7.43
CA GLU A 500 15.09 -26.20 7.58
C GLU A 500 14.35 -26.62 6.31
N ARG A 501 13.63 -25.67 5.67
CA ARG A 501 12.88 -25.95 4.43
C ARG A 501 13.76 -26.34 3.25
N TYR A 502 15.01 -25.91 3.21
CA TYR A 502 15.97 -26.29 2.17
C TYR A 502 16.67 -27.61 2.47
N PHE A 503 17.07 -27.83 3.72
CA PHE A 503 18.05 -28.86 4.01
C PHE A 503 17.51 -30.05 4.80
N ILE A 504 16.29 -30.03 5.29
CA ILE A 504 15.72 -31.07 6.15
C ILE A 504 14.40 -31.58 5.57
N ASP A 505 14.16 -32.89 5.62
CA ASP A 505 12.91 -33.48 5.08
C ASP A 505 11.76 -33.42 6.08
N GLU A 506 12.08 -33.56 7.36
CA GLU A 506 11.11 -33.66 8.44
C GLU A 506 10.30 -32.37 8.61
N LYS A 507 9.01 -32.45 8.26
CA LYS A 507 8.10 -31.31 8.23
C LYS A 507 7.87 -30.66 9.59
N GLU A 508 8.10 -31.37 10.68
CA GLU A 508 8.02 -30.83 12.03
C GLU A 508 9.01 -29.67 12.27
N THR A 509 10.22 -29.77 11.64
CA THR A 509 11.20 -28.68 11.68
C THR A 509 10.77 -27.43 10.93
N HIS A 510 9.84 -27.58 9.97
CA HIS A 510 9.30 -26.49 9.15
C HIS A 510 8.15 -25.75 9.82
N ARG A 511 7.70 -26.20 11.01
CA ARG A 511 6.56 -25.60 11.71
C ARG A 511 6.94 -24.23 12.26
N GLU A 512 6.11 -23.24 11.92
CA GLU A 512 6.18 -21.86 12.41
C GLU A 512 4.96 -21.61 13.30
N GLU A 513 5.19 -21.62 14.62
CA GLU A 513 4.10 -21.36 15.58
C GLU A 513 3.72 -19.90 15.52
N LYS A 514 2.43 -19.64 15.28
CA LYS A 514 1.86 -18.29 15.19
C LYS A 514 1.75 -17.66 16.57
N GLY A 515 1.91 -16.34 16.63
CA GLY A 515 1.60 -15.55 17.81
C GLY A 515 0.14 -15.65 18.22
N TYR A 516 -0.15 -15.35 19.47
CA TYR A 516 -1.50 -15.50 20.04
C TYR A 516 -2.52 -14.55 19.42
N TYR A 517 -2.09 -13.43 18.86
CA TYR A 517 -2.97 -12.53 18.11
C TYR A 517 -3.77 -13.28 17.03
N PHE A 518 -3.12 -14.09 16.21
CA PHE A 518 -3.77 -14.80 15.10
C PHE A 518 -4.80 -15.83 15.54
N THR A 519 -4.71 -16.33 16.77
CA THR A 519 -5.68 -17.28 17.34
C THR A 519 -6.80 -16.60 18.11
N MET A 520 -6.57 -15.37 18.57
CA MET A 520 -7.51 -14.63 19.43
C MET A 520 -8.24 -13.48 18.72
N ARG A 521 -7.81 -13.13 17.50
CA ARG A 521 -8.34 -11.98 16.74
C ARG A 521 -9.85 -12.05 16.40
N ASP A 522 -10.50 -13.18 16.65
CA ASP A 522 -11.96 -13.35 16.49
C ASP A 522 -12.73 -13.12 17.80
N ASN A 523 -12.04 -12.86 18.90
CA ASN A 523 -12.63 -12.51 20.18
C ASN A 523 -12.88 -11.00 20.25
N GLU A 524 -14.15 -10.63 20.45
CA GLU A 524 -14.60 -9.23 20.47
C GLU A 524 -13.98 -8.42 21.62
N GLU A 525 -13.81 -9.01 22.82
CA GLU A 525 -13.18 -8.35 23.97
C GLU A 525 -11.70 -8.03 23.72
N ILE A 526 -10.98 -8.92 23.02
CA ILE A 526 -9.58 -8.70 22.62
C ILE A 526 -9.49 -7.56 21.59
N VAL A 527 -10.40 -7.54 20.62
CA VAL A 527 -10.44 -6.47 19.61
C VAL A 527 -10.76 -5.13 20.25
N ASP A 528 -11.74 -5.08 21.18
CA ASP A 528 -12.07 -3.86 21.93
C ASP A 528 -10.90 -3.39 22.80
N MET A 529 -10.20 -4.28 23.48
CA MET A 529 -8.99 -3.95 24.26
C MET A 529 -7.91 -3.30 23.37
N ILE A 530 -7.69 -3.83 22.16
CA ILE A 530 -6.71 -3.23 21.20
C ILE A 530 -7.20 -1.85 20.76
N LEU A 531 -8.47 -1.69 20.42
CA LEU A 531 -9.05 -0.41 20.00
C LEU A 531 -8.98 0.64 21.12
N ASP A 532 -9.17 0.24 22.38
CA ASP A 532 -9.01 1.10 23.56
C ASP A 532 -7.55 1.52 23.77
N GLU A 533 -6.60 0.59 23.65
CA GLU A 533 -5.16 0.87 23.74
C GLU A 533 -4.71 1.92 22.71
N PHE A 534 -5.26 1.87 21.49
CA PHE A 534 -4.97 2.83 20.44
C PHE A 534 -5.83 4.10 20.51
N GLU A 535 -6.71 4.22 21.52
CA GLU A 535 -7.61 5.37 21.72
C GLU A 535 -8.49 5.66 20.50
N VAL A 536 -8.93 4.60 19.80
CA VAL A 536 -9.82 4.74 18.65
C VAL A 536 -11.20 5.22 19.12
N PRO A 537 -11.71 6.34 18.58
CA PRO A 537 -12.96 6.94 19.06
C PRO A 537 -14.20 6.04 18.87
N LEU A 538 -15.11 6.10 19.80
CA LEU A 538 -16.46 5.52 19.68
C LEU A 538 -17.40 6.49 18.94
N PRO A 539 -18.51 6.03 18.38
CA PRO A 539 -18.92 4.64 18.08
C PRO A 539 -18.36 4.14 16.74
N ASN A 540 -18.68 2.90 16.37
CA ASN A 540 -18.40 2.30 15.05
C ASN A 540 -16.88 2.32 14.70
N ARG A 541 -16.09 1.69 15.56
CA ARG A 541 -14.63 1.59 15.41
C ARG A 541 -14.24 0.18 14.96
N HIS A 542 -13.26 0.09 14.06
CA HIS A 542 -12.83 -1.18 13.46
C HIS A 542 -11.32 -1.31 13.44
N ILE A 543 -10.87 -2.56 13.34
CA ILE A 543 -9.50 -2.91 12.93
C ILE A 543 -9.55 -3.43 11.50
N ILE A 544 -8.64 -2.94 10.65
CA ILE A 544 -8.47 -3.44 9.29
C ILE A 544 -7.01 -3.82 9.10
N ASN A 545 -6.75 -5.08 8.72
CA ASN A 545 -5.38 -5.58 8.51
C ASN A 545 -5.29 -6.61 7.37
N GLY A 546 -4.03 -7.05 7.05
CA GLY A 546 -3.69 -8.02 6.01
C GLY A 546 -2.83 -9.17 6.51
N HIS A 547 -1.71 -9.46 5.81
CA HIS A 547 -0.62 -10.36 6.13
C HIS A 547 -0.94 -11.87 6.10
N MET A 548 -2.08 -12.29 6.62
CA MET A 548 -2.46 -13.70 6.67
C MET A 548 -3.59 -13.98 5.71
N PRO A 549 -3.30 -14.65 4.57
CA PRO A 549 -4.31 -14.92 3.54
C PRO A 549 -5.54 -15.62 4.11
N VAL A 550 -6.71 -15.12 3.75
CA VAL A 550 -7.99 -15.72 4.12
C VAL A 550 -8.24 -16.93 3.22
N HIS A 551 -8.36 -18.10 3.81
CA HIS A 551 -8.61 -19.35 3.09
C HIS A 551 -10.11 -19.52 2.78
N VAL A 552 -10.61 -18.81 1.79
CA VAL A 552 -12.04 -18.86 1.40
C VAL A 552 -12.48 -20.27 1.01
N VAL A 553 -11.61 -21.04 0.32
CA VAL A 553 -11.86 -22.45 -0.02
C VAL A 553 -12.14 -23.32 1.20
N LYS A 554 -11.59 -22.95 2.37
CA LYS A 554 -11.83 -23.65 3.64
C LYS A 554 -12.98 -23.06 4.45
N GLY A 555 -13.70 -22.07 3.89
CA GLY A 555 -14.81 -21.39 4.58
C GLY A 555 -14.36 -20.36 5.61
N GLU A 556 -13.12 -19.88 5.57
CA GLU A 556 -12.67 -18.80 6.47
C GLU A 556 -13.36 -17.50 6.10
N ASN A 557 -13.93 -16.82 7.11
CA ASN A 557 -14.57 -15.52 6.95
C ASN A 557 -13.55 -14.40 7.18
N PRO A 558 -13.38 -13.43 6.26
CA PRO A 558 -12.54 -12.27 6.45
C PRO A 558 -13.03 -11.32 7.53
N ILE A 559 -14.33 -11.37 7.85
CA ILE A 559 -14.96 -10.52 8.86
C ILE A 559 -14.98 -11.29 10.19
N LYS A 560 -14.35 -10.72 11.21
CA LYS A 560 -14.11 -11.33 12.52
C LYS A 560 -14.62 -10.45 13.64
N ALA A 561 -14.67 -11.00 14.87
CA ALA A 561 -15.07 -10.27 16.07
C ALA A 561 -16.37 -9.48 15.86
N ASN A 562 -17.39 -10.15 15.33
CA ASN A 562 -18.72 -9.57 15.08
C ASN A 562 -18.69 -8.29 14.22
N GLY A 563 -17.78 -8.22 13.22
CA GLY A 563 -17.63 -7.07 12.31
C GLY A 563 -16.57 -6.04 12.74
N LYS A 564 -16.05 -6.13 13.98
CA LYS A 564 -15.05 -5.16 14.48
C LYS A 564 -13.65 -5.34 13.89
N LEU A 565 -13.34 -6.49 13.30
CA LEU A 565 -12.06 -6.74 12.64
C LEU A 565 -12.29 -7.30 11.24
N MET A 566 -11.61 -6.71 10.25
CA MET A 566 -11.66 -7.09 8.86
C MET A 566 -10.26 -7.44 8.37
N VAL A 567 -10.07 -8.70 7.95
CA VAL A 567 -8.81 -9.20 7.37
C VAL A 567 -8.96 -9.18 5.86
N ILE A 568 -8.23 -8.31 5.17
CA ILE A 568 -8.42 -8.10 3.73
C ILE A 568 -7.30 -8.67 2.85
N ASP A 569 -6.44 -9.55 3.40
CA ASP A 569 -5.53 -10.34 2.58
C ASP A 569 -6.31 -11.45 1.84
N GLY A 570 -6.62 -11.19 0.58
CA GLY A 570 -7.28 -12.13 -0.32
C GLY A 570 -6.32 -12.89 -1.22
N GLY A 571 -5.01 -12.64 -1.09
CA GLY A 571 -3.98 -13.27 -1.91
C GLY A 571 -3.95 -12.74 -3.35
N PHE A 572 -3.65 -11.46 -3.55
CA PHE A 572 -3.40 -10.89 -4.89
C PHE A 572 -2.34 -11.67 -5.65
N SER A 573 -1.31 -12.17 -4.94
CA SER A 573 -0.27 -12.98 -5.54
C SER A 573 -0.81 -14.28 -6.13
N GLN A 574 -0.52 -14.53 -7.41
CA GLN A 574 -0.86 -15.76 -8.12
C GLN A 574 -0.43 -17.03 -7.37
N ALA A 575 0.65 -16.94 -6.57
CA ALA A 575 1.15 -18.05 -5.77
C ALA A 575 0.13 -18.56 -4.73
N TYR A 576 -0.81 -17.72 -4.31
CA TYR A 576 -1.83 -18.05 -3.30
C TYR A 576 -3.20 -18.40 -3.87
N HIS A 577 -3.52 -18.12 -5.14
CA HIS A 577 -4.85 -18.34 -5.71
C HIS A 577 -5.37 -19.76 -5.50
N LYS A 578 -4.50 -20.78 -5.48
CA LYS A 578 -4.89 -22.16 -5.18
C LYS A 578 -5.30 -22.40 -3.72
N GLU A 579 -4.75 -21.61 -2.80
CA GLU A 579 -5.00 -21.76 -1.38
C GLU A 579 -6.17 -20.87 -0.91
N THR A 580 -6.27 -19.67 -1.46
CA THR A 580 -7.33 -18.70 -1.13
C THR A 580 -8.61 -18.93 -1.91
N GLY A 581 -8.50 -19.36 -3.18
CA GLY A 581 -9.63 -19.50 -4.11
C GLY A 581 -10.09 -18.20 -4.75
N ILE A 582 -9.42 -17.09 -4.45
CA ILE A 582 -9.71 -15.74 -4.95
C ILE A 582 -8.41 -15.03 -5.31
N ALA A 583 -8.51 -13.86 -5.93
CA ALA A 583 -7.37 -13.04 -6.33
C ALA A 583 -7.33 -11.66 -5.64
N GLY A 584 -7.78 -11.58 -4.41
CA GLY A 584 -7.68 -10.39 -3.59
C GLY A 584 -9.03 -9.85 -3.10
N TYR A 585 -8.94 -8.98 -2.12
CA TYR A 585 -10.05 -8.18 -1.61
C TYR A 585 -9.80 -6.69 -1.82
N THR A 586 -10.88 -5.95 -2.01
CA THR A 586 -10.93 -4.50 -1.72
C THR A 586 -12.02 -4.27 -0.69
N LEU A 587 -11.67 -3.65 0.43
CA LEU A 587 -12.67 -3.12 1.34
C LEU A 587 -12.98 -1.68 0.91
N VAL A 588 -14.26 -1.36 0.76
CA VAL A 588 -14.74 -0.04 0.35
C VAL A 588 -15.55 0.56 1.49
N TYR A 589 -15.12 1.72 2.00
CA TYR A 589 -15.84 2.50 3.01
C TYR A 589 -16.40 3.77 2.40
N HIS A 590 -17.69 3.81 2.24
CA HIS A 590 -18.40 4.95 1.67
C HIS A 590 -19.42 5.54 2.65
N SER A 591 -20.14 6.57 2.25
CA SER A 591 -21.09 7.28 3.12
C SER A 591 -22.25 6.43 3.68
N ARG A 592 -22.44 5.20 3.21
CA ARG A 592 -23.47 4.27 3.73
C ARG A 592 -22.90 3.08 4.50
N GLY A 593 -21.58 2.97 4.69
CA GLY A 593 -20.94 1.89 5.43
C GLY A 593 -19.89 1.14 4.64
N PHE A 594 -19.61 -0.10 5.05
CA PHE A 594 -18.57 -0.95 4.49
C PHE A 594 -19.11 -1.99 3.52
N GLN A 595 -18.36 -2.18 2.42
CA GLN A 595 -18.56 -3.24 1.44
C GLN A 595 -17.23 -3.95 1.18
N LEU A 596 -17.24 -5.27 1.26
CA LEU A 596 -16.10 -6.10 0.88
C LEU A 596 -16.30 -6.58 -0.55
N VAL A 597 -15.36 -6.24 -1.41
CA VAL A 597 -15.33 -6.67 -2.82
C VAL A 597 -14.29 -7.76 -2.95
N GLN A 598 -14.73 -8.95 -3.33
CA GLN A 598 -13.88 -10.10 -3.61
C GLN A 598 -13.61 -10.17 -5.11
N HIS A 599 -12.35 -10.29 -5.49
CA HIS A 599 -11.92 -10.33 -6.89
C HIS A 599 -11.59 -11.77 -7.33
N GLU A 600 -12.01 -12.12 -8.55
CA GLU A 600 -11.51 -13.27 -9.25
C GLU A 600 -10.19 -12.95 -9.98
N PRO A 601 -9.39 -13.97 -10.39
CA PRO A 601 -8.16 -13.75 -11.11
C PRO A 601 -8.33 -12.87 -12.35
N PHE A 602 -7.50 -11.85 -12.47
CA PHE A 602 -7.43 -10.99 -13.65
C PHE A 602 -6.70 -11.73 -14.78
N THR A 603 -7.24 -11.71 -15.99
CA THR A 603 -6.62 -12.36 -17.13
C THR A 603 -5.40 -11.59 -17.63
N SER A 604 -5.61 -10.42 -18.22
CA SER A 604 -4.55 -9.50 -18.63
C SER A 604 -5.14 -8.13 -19.01
N THR A 605 -4.30 -7.12 -19.00
CA THR A 605 -4.64 -5.78 -19.51
C THR A 605 -5.00 -5.81 -20.98
N GLU A 606 -4.34 -6.65 -21.78
CA GLU A 606 -4.61 -6.80 -23.21
C GLU A 606 -6.01 -7.37 -23.49
N ASP A 607 -6.42 -8.40 -22.73
CA ASP A 607 -7.78 -8.96 -22.84
C ASP A 607 -8.84 -7.96 -22.40
N ALA A 608 -8.56 -7.19 -21.33
CA ALA A 608 -9.45 -6.14 -20.87
C ALA A 608 -9.70 -5.08 -21.95
N ILE A 609 -8.68 -4.66 -22.66
CA ILE A 609 -8.77 -3.64 -23.72
C ILE A 609 -9.46 -4.19 -24.97
N LYS A 610 -9.05 -5.38 -25.46
CA LYS A 610 -9.50 -5.94 -26.74
C LYS A 610 -10.90 -6.56 -26.65
N ARG A 611 -11.20 -7.23 -25.54
CA ARG A 611 -12.45 -8.02 -25.38
C ARG A 611 -13.42 -7.40 -24.38
N GLY A 612 -13.01 -6.29 -23.74
CA GLY A 612 -13.78 -5.66 -22.68
C GLY A 612 -13.90 -6.53 -21.42
N THR A 613 -13.00 -7.52 -21.23
CA THR A 613 -13.04 -8.35 -20.03
C THR A 613 -12.76 -7.48 -18.79
N ASP A 614 -13.48 -7.76 -17.71
CA ASP A 614 -13.32 -7.06 -16.44
C ASP A 614 -13.05 -8.11 -15.35
N ILE A 615 -12.48 -7.70 -14.23
CA ILE A 615 -12.39 -8.60 -13.07
C ILE A 615 -13.81 -8.89 -12.60
N VAL A 616 -14.14 -10.18 -12.57
CA VAL A 616 -15.40 -10.62 -11.94
C VAL A 616 -15.25 -10.40 -10.45
N SER A 617 -16.18 -9.68 -9.88
CA SER A 617 -16.13 -9.33 -8.45
C SER A 617 -17.51 -9.56 -7.82
N THR A 618 -17.49 -10.13 -6.63
CA THR A 618 -18.66 -10.24 -5.77
C THR A 618 -18.56 -9.25 -4.63
N THR A 619 -19.69 -8.61 -4.29
CA THR A 619 -19.73 -7.60 -3.23
C THR A 619 -20.58 -8.10 -2.08
N GLN A 620 -20.01 -8.08 -0.88
CA GLN A 620 -20.71 -8.36 0.38
C GLN A 620 -20.83 -7.06 1.17
N ILE A 621 -22.02 -6.77 1.66
CA ILE A 621 -22.25 -5.68 2.62
C ILE A 621 -21.76 -6.17 3.98
N VAL A 622 -20.79 -5.46 4.55
CA VAL A 622 -20.26 -5.76 5.88
C VAL A 622 -21.03 -5.00 6.94
N GLU A 623 -21.24 -3.71 6.69
CA GLU A 623 -21.97 -2.81 7.57
C GLU A 623 -22.77 -1.80 6.76
N MET A 624 -23.98 -1.49 7.22
CA MET A 624 -24.81 -0.45 6.62
C MET A 624 -25.30 0.53 7.68
N ASN A 625 -24.92 1.79 7.51
CA ASN A 625 -25.36 2.86 8.39
C ASN A 625 -26.81 3.27 8.09
N GLN A 626 -27.63 3.42 9.14
CA GLN A 626 -29.02 3.89 9.00
C GLN A 626 -29.09 5.30 8.41
N GLN A 627 -28.18 6.18 8.83
CA GLN A 627 -28.02 7.51 8.29
C GLN A 627 -26.77 7.58 7.44
N ARG A 628 -26.84 8.37 6.36
CA ARG A 628 -25.69 8.58 5.48
C ARG A 628 -24.63 9.40 6.21
N LEU A 629 -23.41 8.88 6.29
CA LEU A 629 -22.26 9.60 6.85
C LEU A 629 -21.94 10.83 6.01
N ARG A 630 -21.60 11.92 6.69
CA ARG A 630 -21.17 13.19 6.11
C ARG A 630 -19.69 13.43 6.40
N VAL A 631 -19.15 14.49 5.80
CA VAL A 631 -17.78 14.93 6.10
C VAL A 631 -17.64 15.31 7.57
N GLU A 632 -18.66 15.88 8.21
CA GLU A 632 -18.68 16.21 9.64
C GLU A 632 -18.47 15.01 10.57
N ASP A 633 -18.76 13.80 10.11
CA ASP A 633 -18.59 12.54 10.86
C ASP A 633 -17.21 11.92 10.70
N THR A 634 -16.28 12.60 10.02
CA THR A 634 -14.94 12.10 9.68
C THR A 634 -13.85 12.91 10.36
N ASP A 635 -12.60 12.43 10.31
CA ASP A 635 -11.43 13.19 10.79
C ASP A 635 -11.31 14.55 10.09
N LYS A 636 -11.67 14.61 8.81
CA LYS A 636 -11.76 15.89 8.08
C LYS A 636 -12.81 16.82 8.70
N GLY A 637 -13.92 16.29 9.16
CA GLY A 637 -14.93 17.05 9.90
C GLY A 637 -14.40 17.62 11.21
N ILE A 638 -13.55 16.88 11.91
CA ILE A 638 -12.86 17.38 13.12
C ILE A 638 -11.97 18.58 12.76
N GLU A 639 -11.16 18.47 11.71
CA GLU A 639 -10.33 19.58 11.23
C GLU A 639 -11.18 20.80 10.84
N LEU A 640 -12.29 20.61 10.12
CA LEU A 640 -13.18 21.70 9.71
C LEU A 640 -13.79 22.39 10.94
N ARG A 641 -14.25 21.64 11.94
CA ARG A 641 -14.77 22.21 13.19
C ARG A 641 -13.74 23.05 13.93
N LEU A 642 -12.49 22.59 14.02
CA LEU A 642 -11.40 23.37 14.61
C LEU A 642 -11.14 24.67 13.84
N GLN A 643 -11.14 24.63 12.51
CA GLN A 643 -10.99 25.81 11.66
C GLN A 643 -12.16 26.78 11.83
N ILE A 644 -13.40 26.27 11.85
CA ILE A 644 -14.60 27.08 12.07
C ILE A 644 -14.57 27.77 13.43
N GLU A 645 -14.17 27.06 14.51
CA GLU A 645 -14.07 27.66 15.84
C GLU A 645 -12.97 28.75 15.88
N ALA A 646 -11.83 28.51 15.27
CA ALA A 646 -10.77 29.52 15.15
C ALA A 646 -11.22 30.78 14.37
N LEU A 647 -11.97 30.59 13.29
CA LEU A 647 -12.54 31.72 12.52
C LEU A 647 -13.65 32.44 13.30
N LYS A 648 -14.47 31.74 14.08
CA LYS A 648 -15.46 32.39 14.98
C LYS A 648 -14.79 33.22 16.06
N GLU A 649 -13.65 32.75 16.60
CA GLU A 649 -12.84 33.50 17.54
C GLU A 649 -12.24 34.76 16.89
N LEU A 650 -11.66 34.64 15.67
CA LEU A 650 -11.18 35.77 14.89
C LEU A 650 -12.29 36.78 14.60
N LEU A 651 -13.47 36.29 14.20
CA LEU A 651 -14.65 37.13 13.96
C LEU A 651 -15.06 37.90 15.23
N TYR A 652 -15.01 37.25 16.39
CA TYR A 652 -15.27 37.89 17.68
C TYR A 652 -14.20 38.96 18.01
N ALA A 653 -12.90 38.66 17.72
CA ALA A 653 -11.79 39.64 17.92
C ALA A 653 -11.95 40.91 17.05
N TYR A 654 -12.43 40.79 15.81
CA TYR A 654 -12.77 41.94 14.98
C TYR A 654 -13.96 42.71 15.56
N ARG A 655 -15.05 42.02 15.90
CA ARG A 655 -16.28 42.66 16.39
C ARG A 655 -16.13 43.41 17.70
N CYS A 656 -15.23 42.97 18.59
CA CYS A 656 -14.95 43.66 19.84
C CYS A 656 -13.81 44.68 19.77
N GLY A 657 -13.22 44.88 18.55
CA GLY A 657 -12.11 45.84 18.36
C GLY A 657 -10.75 45.39 18.89
N PHE A 658 -10.59 44.12 19.27
CA PHE A 658 -9.30 43.56 19.70
C PHE A 658 -8.29 43.48 18.54
N LEU A 659 -8.78 43.17 17.34
CA LEU A 659 -8.03 43.23 16.07
C LEU A 659 -8.69 44.24 15.13
N THR A 660 -7.87 44.94 14.34
CA THR A 660 -8.36 45.86 13.31
C THR A 660 -8.53 45.13 11.98
N GLU A 661 -9.65 45.38 11.31
CA GLU A 661 -9.92 44.87 9.95
C GLU A 661 -9.02 45.58 8.94
N HIS A 662 -8.64 44.87 7.87
CA HIS A 662 -7.89 45.40 6.75
C HIS A 662 -8.57 45.02 5.42
N GLU A 663 -8.46 45.86 4.43
CA GLU A 663 -8.89 45.51 3.07
C GLU A 663 -7.99 44.38 2.52
N ARG A 664 -8.61 43.46 1.78
CA ARG A 664 -7.87 42.39 1.10
C ARG A 664 -7.04 43.03 -0.02
N LYS A 665 -5.69 43.01 0.12
CA LYS A 665 -4.80 43.40 -0.98
C LYS A 665 -5.02 42.41 -2.13
N MET A 666 -5.75 42.83 -3.17
CA MET A 666 -5.86 42.02 -4.39
C MET A 666 -4.43 41.82 -4.96
N PRO A 667 -4.07 40.62 -5.37
CA PRO A 667 -2.85 40.44 -6.15
C PRO A 667 -2.95 41.30 -7.41
N PRO A 668 -1.88 41.92 -7.87
CA PRO A 668 -1.93 42.71 -9.11
C PRO A 668 -2.48 41.82 -10.22
N LYS A 669 -3.48 42.32 -10.94
CA LYS A 669 -4.01 41.63 -12.13
C LYS A 669 -2.84 41.39 -13.07
N LYS A 670 -2.49 40.09 -13.27
CA LYS A 670 -1.54 39.68 -14.32
C LYS A 670 -2.21 39.76 -15.67
#